data_dfb8ed81915f3333a57b653b0d60f415
#
_entry.id   dfb8ed81915f3333a57b653b0d60f415
#
_cell.length_a   1.000
_cell.length_b   1.000
_cell.length_c   1.000
_cell.angle_alpha   90.00
_cell.angle_beta   90.00
_cell.angle_gamma   90.00
#
_symmetry.space_group_name_H-M   'P 1'
#
loop_
_entity.id
_entity.type
_entity.pdbx_description
1 polymer ?
#
loop_
_entity_poly.entity_id
_entity_poly.type
_entity_poly.pdbx_seq_one_letter_code
_entity_poly.pdbx_strand_id
1 'polypeptide(L)'
;MKQRIIICLTAILMAMAAMAQTGKERGLWACKTQNGSSVFVSWRMRATDHPLSTTYKLYANNRLVKTLTDRTNATLSGSYAGATFRMEVLDAEGNVIDEQDGVKCDANFFHHIRLDYPGDYTMADGTVVTYTPNDCSAYDMDGDGEQEIIMKWEPSNAGAVCTPTGPQIVDCYKLDGTRLWRIDFGPNVLAGCRFTFLCYDFDGDGKGELIGKTAQGSRDASGEYLHTGPADGADHTRSSVNASGVITNGGKEWLTVFDGVTGAELATTDYWPLFGIRSNWDDRAGRTDGAAYGHRGNWFKGCVAFLDVDGQPTPCAVTVRGIYTYSYAAAWSWNGTELKNLWKHTSDKKGQGIYAQGAHSLTAGDMDGDGFDEVMVGAAALDHDGTLLWRTGLGHGDATHLGDFDPDNEGMEVFMITEETEAQYDAALIDARTGTILLGIPQTGGDTGRGLILDCDDKHDGAEFMEMADANLMTCKGEAIAPWHVGATGSSSINYAIYWDGDLLREYHDRSHIDKWSSTGHTWDRTCTLYSFGYGASTINSTKYNPNLQCDLYGDWREEAVYWAQNAGNYYLTVFTTTTESKYKLPWLRDDHTYDLAIAWQNCGYNQPPHLGYSPMEYYRHIDELAMCIHTIKGEGFTDEPNGKADHAGNRGIYDLQGRPVGNPPRPGIYIEQQSGRKIIKMY
;
A
#
# COMPACT_ATOMS: atom_id res chain seq x y z
N MET A 1 -29.56 -39.84 14.61
CA MET A 1 -28.14 -40.23 14.71
C MET A 1 -27.41 -40.22 13.35
N LYS A 2 -27.90 -40.85 12.29
CA LYS A 2 -27.25 -40.85 10.97
C LYS A 2 -27.13 -39.46 10.31
N GLN A 3 -28.12 -38.57 10.42
CA GLN A 3 -28.08 -37.22 9.89
C GLN A 3 -27.07 -36.30 10.62
N ARG A 4 -26.87 -36.45 11.91
CA ARG A 4 -25.87 -35.68 12.67
C ARG A 4 -24.43 -36.12 12.36
N ILE A 5 -24.24 -37.40 12.04
CA ILE A 5 -22.93 -37.93 11.64
C ILE A 5 -22.56 -37.46 10.23
N ILE A 6 -23.53 -37.33 9.32
CA ILE A 6 -23.32 -36.82 7.97
C ILE A 6 -22.99 -35.29 8.00
N ILE A 7 -23.65 -34.52 8.88
CA ILE A 7 -23.38 -33.08 9.03
C ILE A 7 -22.00 -32.86 9.67
N CYS A 8 -21.60 -33.67 10.65
CA CYS A 8 -20.25 -33.62 11.23
C CYS A 8 -19.16 -34.03 10.19
N LEU A 9 -19.44 -35.08 9.38
CA LEU A 9 -18.50 -35.51 8.35
C LEU A 9 -18.36 -34.48 7.19
N THR A 10 -19.45 -33.81 6.82
CA THR A 10 -19.40 -32.71 5.82
C THR A 10 -18.72 -31.46 6.41
N ALA A 11 -18.93 -31.13 7.68
CA ALA A 11 -18.20 -30.03 8.34
C ALA A 11 -16.70 -30.33 8.50
N ILE A 12 -16.33 -31.57 8.81
CA ILE A 12 -14.92 -32.02 8.88
C ILE A 12 -14.31 -32.08 7.47
N LEU A 13 -15.05 -32.48 6.44
CA LEU A 13 -14.60 -32.46 5.03
C LEU A 13 -14.49 -31.02 4.48
N MET A 14 -15.36 -30.09 4.88
CA MET A 14 -15.22 -28.67 4.56
C MET A 14 -14.08 -28.00 5.34
N ALA A 15 -13.86 -28.36 6.60
CA ALA A 15 -12.70 -27.90 7.36
C ALA A 15 -11.38 -28.49 6.82
N MET A 16 -11.40 -29.73 6.32
CA MET A 16 -10.22 -30.33 5.63
C MET A 16 -10.03 -29.81 4.22
N ALA A 17 -11.09 -29.35 3.54
CA ALA A 17 -10.98 -28.66 2.24
C ALA A 17 -10.49 -27.19 2.39
N ALA A 18 -10.80 -26.55 3.53
CA ALA A 18 -10.22 -25.25 3.89
C ALA A 18 -8.73 -25.36 4.32
N MET A 19 -8.23 -26.59 4.61
CA MET A 19 -6.82 -26.86 4.88
C MET A 19 -6.03 -27.32 3.65
N ALA A 20 -6.64 -27.37 2.47
CA ALA A 20 -5.94 -27.51 1.19
C ALA A 20 -5.64 -26.14 0.59
N GLN A 21 -5.16 -25.21 1.40
CA GLN A 21 -4.61 -23.94 0.96
C GLN A 21 -3.30 -24.25 0.22
N THR A 22 -3.20 -23.77 -0.99
CA THR A 22 -2.05 -23.93 -1.85
C THR A 22 -0.83 -23.36 -1.14
N GLY A 23 0.19 -24.12 -0.86
CA GLY A 23 1.33 -23.78 0.01
C GLY A 23 2.23 -22.63 -0.44
N LYS A 24 1.66 -21.48 -0.87
CA LYS A 24 2.39 -20.27 -1.26
C LYS A 24 2.35 -19.16 -0.20
N GLU A 25 1.52 -19.29 0.82
CA GLU A 25 1.36 -18.26 1.87
C GLU A 25 2.65 -17.94 2.63
N ARG A 26 3.61 -18.85 2.65
CA ARG A 26 4.91 -18.64 3.28
C ARG A 26 5.91 -17.90 2.41
N GLY A 27 5.56 -17.52 1.19
CA GLY A 27 6.41 -16.74 0.30
C GLY A 27 7.81 -17.32 0.12
N LEU A 28 7.97 -18.66 0.17
CA LEU A 28 9.28 -19.28 -0.01
C LEU A 28 9.81 -18.89 -1.40
N TRP A 29 10.95 -18.24 -1.41
CA TRP A 29 11.64 -17.76 -2.61
C TRP A 29 13.10 -18.17 -2.61
N ALA A 30 13.69 -18.39 -3.77
CA ALA A 30 15.11 -18.70 -3.90
C ALA A 30 15.68 -18.06 -5.17
N CYS A 31 16.84 -17.42 -5.07
CA CYS A 31 17.54 -16.86 -6.22
C CYS A 31 19.06 -16.93 -6.05
N LYS A 32 19.80 -16.72 -7.14
CA LYS A 32 21.24 -16.47 -7.01
C LYS A 32 21.49 -15.11 -6.40
N THR A 33 22.49 -15.04 -5.51
CA THR A 33 22.96 -13.77 -4.95
C THR A 33 23.39 -12.80 -6.05
N GLN A 34 23.40 -11.50 -5.74
CA GLN A 34 23.79 -10.44 -6.67
C GLN A 34 25.13 -10.69 -7.37
N ASN A 35 26.10 -11.29 -6.68
CA ASN A 35 27.39 -11.67 -7.26
C ASN A 35 27.38 -13.04 -7.97
N GLY A 36 26.25 -13.74 -8.01
CA GLY A 36 26.04 -15.03 -8.67
C GLY A 36 26.74 -16.23 -8.04
N SER A 37 27.46 -16.06 -6.92
CA SER A 37 28.32 -17.10 -6.34
C SER A 37 27.59 -18.05 -5.39
N SER A 38 26.44 -17.64 -4.84
CA SER A 38 25.68 -18.35 -3.82
C SER A 38 24.19 -18.36 -4.17
N VAL A 39 23.39 -19.07 -3.40
CA VAL A 39 21.93 -19.09 -3.47
C VAL A 39 21.40 -18.45 -2.19
N PHE A 40 20.57 -17.44 -2.35
CA PHE A 40 19.80 -16.83 -1.29
C PHE A 40 18.41 -17.44 -1.27
N VAL A 41 17.89 -17.74 -0.09
CA VAL A 41 16.55 -18.30 0.12
C VAL A 41 15.87 -17.48 1.22
N SER A 42 14.63 -17.08 1.01
CA SER A 42 13.84 -16.30 1.96
C SER A 42 12.42 -16.83 2.09
N TRP A 43 11.71 -16.44 3.15
CA TRP A 43 10.34 -16.84 3.44
C TRP A 43 9.65 -15.87 4.41
N ARG A 44 8.32 -15.95 4.50
CA ARG A 44 7.50 -15.13 5.40
C ARG A 44 7.47 -15.67 6.83
N MET A 45 7.69 -14.80 7.80
CA MET A 45 7.16 -14.93 9.15
C MET A 45 5.78 -14.28 9.16
N ARG A 46 4.75 -14.99 9.59
CA ARG A 46 3.41 -14.41 9.75
C ARG A 46 3.30 -13.75 11.13
N ALA A 47 2.42 -12.76 11.27
CA ALA A 47 2.15 -12.14 12.57
C ALA A 47 1.66 -13.14 13.63
N THR A 48 1.10 -14.27 13.19
CA THR A 48 0.69 -15.38 14.06
C THR A 48 1.84 -16.29 14.50
N ASP A 49 3.05 -16.17 13.94
CA ASP A 49 4.21 -16.94 14.34
C ASP A 49 4.81 -16.36 15.62
N HIS A 50 5.24 -17.25 16.53
CA HIS A 50 5.90 -16.80 17.75
C HIS A 50 7.29 -16.23 17.42
N PRO A 51 7.61 -14.97 17.77
CA PRO A 51 8.80 -14.26 17.28
C PRO A 51 10.13 -14.91 17.71
N LEU A 52 10.17 -15.62 18.84
CA LEU A 52 11.41 -16.23 19.34
C LEU A 52 11.44 -17.76 19.23
N SER A 53 10.29 -18.46 19.25
CA SER A 53 10.26 -19.92 19.30
C SER A 53 9.91 -20.60 17.99
N THR A 54 9.29 -19.90 17.03
CA THR A 54 9.02 -20.48 15.70
C THR A 54 10.31 -20.89 15.01
N THR A 55 10.38 -22.13 14.60
CA THR A 55 11.55 -22.74 13.94
C THR A 55 11.27 -23.01 12.47
N TYR A 56 12.21 -22.67 11.62
CA TYR A 56 12.15 -22.93 10.18
C TYR A 56 13.16 -24.00 9.81
N LYS A 57 12.71 -25.05 9.12
CA LYS A 57 13.59 -26.09 8.54
C LYS A 57 13.58 -25.97 7.04
N LEU A 58 14.74 -25.60 6.46
CA LEU A 58 14.93 -25.47 5.03
C LEU A 58 15.54 -26.76 4.46
N TYR A 59 14.93 -27.27 3.41
CA TYR A 59 15.35 -28.46 2.68
C TYR A 59 15.74 -28.08 1.25
N ALA A 60 16.77 -28.74 0.72
CA ALA A 60 17.15 -28.72 -0.70
C ALA A 60 17.17 -30.14 -1.24
N ASN A 61 16.41 -30.43 -2.31
CA ASN A 61 16.22 -31.79 -2.85
C ASN A 61 15.85 -32.81 -1.76
N ASN A 62 14.88 -32.44 -0.88
CA ASN A 62 14.40 -33.22 0.27
C ASN A 62 15.45 -33.54 1.36
N ARG A 63 16.63 -32.89 1.32
CA ARG A 63 17.63 -33.00 2.37
C ARG A 63 17.63 -31.73 3.22
N LEU A 64 17.53 -31.86 4.54
CA LEU A 64 17.64 -30.73 5.49
C LEU A 64 19.01 -30.05 5.32
N VAL A 65 19.01 -28.74 5.05
CA VAL A 65 20.22 -27.93 4.85
C VAL A 65 20.41 -26.84 5.91
N LYS A 66 19.31 -26.34 6.51
CA LYS A 66 19.35 -25.36 7.58
C LYS A 66 18.20 -25.59 8.57
N THR A 67 18.44 -25.25 9.83
CA THR A 67 17.41 -25.04 10.85
C THR A 67 17.67 -23.68 11.48
N LEU A 68 16.69 -22.81 11.48
CA LEU A 68 16.79 -21.38 11.85
C LEU A 68 15.64 -20.99 12.78
N THR A 69 15.94 -20.13 13.75
CA THR A 69 14.94 -19.56 14.68
C THR A 69 15.03 -18.04 14.76
N ASP A 70 16.11 -17.47 14.23
CA ASP A 70 16.50 -16.08 14.41
C ASP A 70 16.26 -15.19 13.18
N ARG A 71 15.90 -15.77 12.04
CA ARG A 71 15.75 -15.05 10.77
C ARG A 71 14.85 -15.77 9.79
N THR A 72 14.42 -15.07 8.74
CA THR A 72 13.57 -15.56 7.65
C THR A 72 14.32 -15.68 6.31
N ASN A 73 15.64 -15.82 6.36
CA ASN A 73 16.47 -15.93 5.16
C ASN A 73 17.75 -16.74 5.43
N ALA A 74 18.36 -17.25 4.35
CA ALA A 74 19.62 -17.98 4.43
C ALA A 74 20.38 -17.93 3.11
N THR A 75 21.71 -17.81 3.19
CA THR A 75 22.60 -18.05 2.04
C THR A 75 23.14 -19.45 2.06
N LEU A 76 23.08 -20.11 0.92
CA LEU A 76 23.59 -21.45 0.68
C LEU A 76 24.70 -21.43 -0.39
N SER A 77 25.50 -22.48 -0.43
CA SER A 77 26.52 -22.66 -1.50
C SER A 77 25.84 -22.56 -2.89
N GLY A 78 26.57 -22.00 -3.87
CA GLY A 78 26.10 -21.94 -5.27
C GLY A 78 25.84 -23.32 -5.89
N SER A 79 26.35 -24.43 -5.29
CA SER A 79 26.02 -25.81 -5.70
C SER A 79 24.53 -26.15 -5.57
N TYR A 80 23.75 -25.36 -4.81
CA TYR A 80 22.30 -25.53 -4.66
C TYR A 80 21.48 -24.81 -5.73
N ALA A 81 22.09 -24.13 -6.70
CA ALA A 81 21.37 -23.38 -7.74
C ALA A 81 20.40 -24.23 -8.59
N GLY A 82 20.63 -25.54 -8.68
CA GLY A 82 19.74 -26.48 -9.36
C GLY A 82 18.80 -27.26 -8.44
N ALA A 83 18.74 -26.91 -7.15
CA ALA A 83 17.90 -27.61 -6.18
C ALA A 83 16.43 -27.17 -6.27
N THR A 84 15.56 -28.03 -5.78
CA THR A 84 14.19 -27.69 -5.41
C THR A 84 14.14 -27.52 -3.90
N PHE A 85 13.59 -26.38 -3.45
CA PHE A 85 13.53 -26.03 -2.04
C PHE A 85 12.16 -26.34 -1.45
N ARG A 86 12.16 -26.73 -0.18
CA ARG A 86 10.99 -26.91 0.68
C ARG A 86 11.30 -26.35 2.06
N MET A 87 10.30 -25.80 2.71
CA MET A 87 10.40 -25.31 4.08
C MET A 87 9.28 -25.93 4.94
N GLU A 88 9.62 -26.26 6.18
CA GLU A 88 8.69 -26.57 7.27
C GLU A 88 8.78 -25.49 8.33
N VAL A 89 7.63 -25.05 8.83
CA VAL A 89 7.49 -24.13 9.96
C VAL A 89 7.05 -24.93 11.17
N LEU A 90 7.76 -24.80 12.29
CA LEU A 90 7.50 -25.57 13.50
C LEU A 90 7.17 -24.64 14.66
N ASP A 91 6.23 -25.06 15.50
CA ASP A 91 5.93 -24.41 16.78
C ASP A 91 7.03 -24.67 17.83
N ALA A 92 6.82 -24.14 19.06
CA ALA A 92 7.76 -24.31 20.18
C ALA A 92 7.92 -25.77 20.63
N GLU A 93 6.90 -26.60 20.44
CA GLU A 93 6.88 -28.02 20.77
C GLU A 93 7.53 -28.89 19.69
N GLY A 94 7.87 -28.29 18.52
CA GLY A 94 8.48 -28.95 17.39
C GLY A 94 7.49 -29.64 16.44
N ASN A 95 6.20 -29.31 16.53
CA ASN A 95 5.21 -29.78 15.58
C ASN A 95 5.28 -28.92 14.31
N VAL A 96 5.11 -29.54 13.14
CA VAL A 96 4.96 -28.81 11.88
C VAL A 96 3.58 -28.16 11.86
N ILE A 97 3.56 -26.83 11.77
CA ILE A 97 2.33 -26.03 11.70
C ILE A 97 2.06 -25.53 10.29
N ASP A 98 3.08 -25.53 9.44
CA ASP A 98 2.94 -25.12 8.02
C ASP A 98 4.10 -25.64 7.19
N GLU A 99 3.94 -25.74 5.85
CA GLU A 99 4.98 -26.10 4.92
C GLU A 99 4.76 -25.48 3.53
N GLN A 100 5.84 -25.21 2.81
CA GLN A 100 5.80 -24.85 1.40
C GLN A 100 6.89 -25.61 0.65
N ASP A 101 6.59 -26.14 -0.53
CA ASP A 101 7.52 -26.91 -1.34
C ASP A 101 7.53 -26.50 -2.82
N GLY A 102 8.37 -27.17 -3.60
CA GLY A 102 8.42 -27.04 -5.07
C GLY A 102 9.15 -25.81 -5.60
N VAL A 103 9.74 -24.97 -4.74
CA VAL A 103 10.38 -23.71 -5.14
C VAL A 103 11.74 -23.98 -5.80
N LYS A 104 11.97 -23.41 -6.98
CA LYS A 104 13.24 -23.47 -7.71
C LYS A 104 14.00 -22.16 -7.58
N CYS A 105 15.33 -22.26 -7.67
CA CYS A 105 16.19 -21.11 -7.62
C CYS A 105 16.15 -20.32 -8.93
N ASP A 106 15.83 -19.03 -8.82
CA ASP A 106 15.97 -18.10 -9.94
C ASP A 106 17.43 -17.84 -10.30
N ALA A 107 17.64 -17.54 -11.56
CA ALA A 107 18.98 -17.34 -12.11
C ALA A 107 19.65 -16.05 -11.61
N ASN A 108 18.88 -15.09 -11.10
CA ASN A 108 19.32 -13.77 -10.66
C ASN A 108 18.54 -13.33 -9.42
N PHE A 109 19.01 -12.28 -8.75
CA PHE A 109 18.30 -11.57 -7.68
C PHE A 109 17.21 -10.62 -8.23
N PHE A 110 16.84 -10.78 -9.46
CA PHE A 110 15.76 -10.09 -10.11
C PHE A 110 15.00 -11.05 -11.03
N HIS A 111 13.72 -10.78 -11.19
CA HIS A 111 12.80 -11.56 -11.99
C HIS A 111 12.12 -10.66 -13.03
N HIS A 112 11.99 -11.15 -14.28
CA HIS A 112 11.33 -10.42 -15.35
C HIS A 112 9.94 -10.95 -15.62
N ILE A 113 8.93 -10.12 -15.47
CA ILE A 113 7.55 -10.36 -15.89
C ILE A 113 7.39 -9.75 -17.27
N ARG A 114 7.19 -10.58 -18.30
CA ARG A 114 6.95 -10.09 -19.65
C ARG A 114 5.52 -9.57 -19.76
N LEU A 115 5.38 -8.36 -20.30
CA LEU A 115 4.10 -7.70 -20.44
C LEU A 115 3.55 -7.86 -21.86
N ASP A 116 2.22 -8.03 -21.95
CA ASP A 116 1.48 -8.06 -23.20
C ASP A 116 1.09 -6.64 -23.60
N TYR A 117 1.78 -6.05 -24.56
CA TYR A 117 1.51 -4.70 -25.04
C TYR A 117 0.06 -4.54 -25.50
N PRO A 118 -0.71 -3.51 -25.04
CA PRO A 118 -2.13 -3.39 -25.39
C PRO A 118 -2.40 -3.03 -26.86
N GLY A 119 -1.37 -2.62 -27.60
CA GLY A 119 -1.51 -2.06 -28.94
C GLY A 119 -1.65 -0.53 -28.91
N ASP A 120 -1.40 0.08 -30.06
CA ASP A 120 -1.58 1.52 -30.22
C ASP A 120 -3.08 1.87 -30.34
N TYR A 121 -3.48 3.00 -29.77
CA TYR A 121 -4.83 3.52 -29.86
C TYR A 121 -4.90 4.72 -30.81
N THR A 122 -5.85 4.73 -31.72
CA THR A 122 -6.08 5.87 -32.62
C THR A 122 -7.26 6.70 -32.10
N MET A 123 -6.98 7.94 -31.71
CA MET A 123 -7.99 8.89 -31.26
C MET A 123 -8.87 9.36 -32.40
N ALA A 124 -10.02 9.97 -32.08
CA ALA A 124 -11.00 10.44 -33.06
C ALA A 124 -10.45 11.50 -34.03
N ASP A 125 -9.42 12.25 -33.61
CA ASP A 125 -8.71 13.25 -34.45
C ASP A 125 -7.59 12.64 -35.32
N GLY A 126 -7.39 11.32 -35.25
CA GLY A 126 -6.34 10.60 -35.96
C GLY A 126 -5.01 10.52 -35.23
N THR A 127 -4.86 11.11 -34.03
CA THR A 127 -3.67 10.98 -33.21
C THR A 127 -3.45 9.53 -32.78
N VAL A 128 -2.25 8.99 -33.02
CA VAL A 128 -1.86 7.66 -32.57
C VAL A 128 -1.22 7.79 -31.19
N VAL A 129 -1.74 7.05 -30.23
CA VAL A 129 -1.31 7.00 -28.84
C VAL A 129 -0.66 5.64 -28.58
N THR A 130 0.58 5.65 -28.09
CA THR A 130 1.32 4.46 -27.63
C THR A 130 1.24 4.36 -26.11
N TYR A 131 1.68 3.23 -25.52
CA TYR A 131 1.61 2.99 -24.10
C TYR A 131 2.95 2.57 -23.51
N THR A 132 3.16 2.94 -22.23
CA THR A 132 4.28 2.45 -21.41
C THR A 132 3.76 1.93 -20.07
N PRO A 133 4.42 0.94 -19.43
CA PRO A 133 4.07 0.52 -18.08
C PRO A 133 4.21 1.69 -17.09
N ASN A 134 3.28 1.79 -16.13
CA ASN A 134 3.25 2.88 -15.17
C ASN A 134 2.97 2.35 -13.74
N ASP A 135 2.32 3.13 -12.88
CA ASP A 135 2.09 2.80 -11.47
C ASP A 135 1.39 1.46 -11.29
N CYS A 136 1.77 0.74 -10.24
CA CYS A 136 1.22 -0.55 -9.87
C CYS A 136 0.70 -0.54 -8.43
N SER A 137 -0.16 -1.51 -8.13
CA SER A 137 -0.48 -2.01 -6.80
C SER A 137 -0.28 -3.52 -6.78
N ALA A 138 -0.31 -4.14 -5.61
CA ALA A 138 -0.24 -5.59 -5.47
C ALA A 138 -1.29 -6.09 -4.47
N TYR A 139 -1.90 -7.22 -4.78
CA TYR A 139 -2.81 -7.94 -3.90
C TYR A 139 -2.92 -9.41 -4.35
N ASP A 140 -3.31 -10.30 -3.44
CA ASP A 140 -3.67 -11.67 -3.77
C ASP A 140 -5.06 -11.69 -4.43
N MET A 141 -5.09 -11.54 -5.76
CA MET A 141 -6.32 -11.38 -6.53
C MET A 141 -7.05 -12.69 -6.75
N ASP A 142 -6.37 -13.83 -6.72
CA ASP A 142 -7.00 -15.13 -6.97
C ASP A 142 -7.02 -16.07 -5.74
N GLY A 143 -6.51 -15.62 -4.60
CA GLY A 143 -6.58 -16.33 -3.33
C GLY A 143 -5.59 -17.50 -3.22
N ASP A 144 -4.47 -17.49 -3.97
CA ASP A 144 -3.50 -18.58 -3.95
C ASP A 144 -2.32 -18.34 -2.97
N GLY A 145 -2.30 -17.20 -2.25
CA GLY A 145 -1.28 -16.80 -1.28
C GLY A 145 -0.07 -16.10 -1.91
N GLU A 146 0.03 -15.98 -3.23
CA GLU A 146 0.99 -15.15 -3.95
C GLU A 146 0.37 -13.79 -4.27
N GLN A 147 1.18 -12.76 -4.40
CA GLN A 147 0.69 -11.42 -4.73
C GLN A 147 0.74 -11.21 -6.24
N GLU A 148 -0.37 -10.84 -6.85
CA GLU A 148 -0.42 -10.36 -8.22
C GLU A 148 -0.02 -8.89 -8.27
N ILE A 149 0.58 -8.47 -9.41
CA ILE A 149 0.88 -7.07 -9.71
C ILE A 149 -0.20 -6.53 -10.65
N ILE A 150 -0.90 -5.51 -10.19
CA ILE A 150 -1.93 -4.81 -10.95
C ILE A 150 -1.33 -3.50 -11.47
N MET A 151 -1.23 -3.36 -12.79
CA MET A 151 -0.44 -2.34 -13.47
C MET A 151 -1.27 -1.48 -14.43
N LYS A 152 -1.08 -0.15 -14.38
CA LYS A 152 -1.58 0.79 -15.38
C LYS A 152 -0.66 0.85 -16.59
N TRP A 153 -1.25 0.97 -17.77
CA TRP A 153 -0.58 1.42 -18.97
C TRP A 153 -0.76 2.94 -19.14
N GLU A 154 0.33 3.70 -19.16
CA GLU A 154 0.30 5.15 -19.37
C GLU A 154 0.24 5.46 -20.86
N PRO A 155 -0.83 6.10 -21.37
CA PRO A 155 -0.87 6.54 -22.76
C PRO A 155 0.09 7.71 -22.99
N SER A 156 0.76 7.72 -24.13
CA SER A 156 1.80 8.71 -24.49
C SER A 156 1.32 10.16 -24.52
N ASN A 157 0.01 10.38 -24.57
CA ASN A 157 -0.62 11.70 -24.50
C ASN A 157 -1.23 12.01 -23.11
N ALA A 158 -0.99 11.19 -22.10
CA ALA A 158 -1.29 11.56 -20.72
C ALA A 158 -0.32 12.66 -20.28
N GLY A 159 -0.84 13.72 -19.69
CA GLY A 159 -0.02 14.86 -19.31
C GLY A 159 -0.61 15.63 -18.14
N ALA A 160 0.14 16.65 -17.66
CA ALA A 160 -0.28 17.50 -16.55
C ALA A 160 -1.52 18.35 -16.88
N VAL A 161 -1.86 18.54 -18.14
CA VAL A 161 -3.02 19.34 -18.59
C VAL A 161 -4.17 18.41 -18.96
N CYS A 162 -5.39 18.77 -18.61
CA CYS A 162 -6.59 18.01 -18.96
C CYS A 162 -6.91 18.18 -20.45
N THR A 163 -6.40 17.23 -21.22
CA THR A 163 -6.82 16.98 -22.59
C THR A 163 -7.33 15.54 -22.68
N PRO A 164 -8.16 15.18 -23.67
CA PRO A 164 -8.52 13.79 -23.88
C PRO A 164 -7.27 12.92 -24.04
N THR A 165 -7.23 11.79 -23.36
CA THR A 165 -6.15 10.81 -23.45
C THR A 165 -6.59 9.58 -24.22
N GLY A 166 -5.64 8.72 -24.60
CA GLY A 166 -5.96 7.33 -24.89
C GLY A 166 -6.66 6.68 -23.69
N PRO A 167 -7.41 5.58 -23.89
CA PRO A 167 -8.04 4.85 -22.80
C PRO A 167 -7.03 4.45 -21.70
N GLN A 168 -7.45 4.50 -20.44
CA GLN A 168 -6.71 3.87 -19.36
C GLN A 168 -6.87 2.36 -19.47
N ILE A 169 -5.77 1.64 -19.57
CA ILE A 169 -5.71 0.18 -19.56
C ILE A 169 -5.08 -0.28 -18.25
N VAL A 170 -5.66 -1.32 -17.66
CA VAL A 170 -5.11 -1.95 -16.44
C VAL A 170 -5.01 -3.45 -16.65
N ASP A 171 -3.86 -4.02 -16.33
CA ASP A 171 -3.57 -5.45 -16.41
C ASP A 171 -3.29 -6.02 -15.02
N CYS A 172 -3.62 -7.29 -14.80
CA CYS A 172 -3.22 -8.08 -13.65
C CYS A 172 -2.28 -9.21 -14.08
N TYR A 173 -1.13 -9.31 -13.42
CA TYR A 173 -0.10 -10.31 -13.71
C TYR A 173 0.29 -11.10 -12.47
N LYS A 174 0.36 -12.42 -12.59
CA LYS A 174 1.10 -13.27 -11.65
C LYS A 174 2.61 -13.04 -11.78
N LEU A 175 3.36 -13.36 -10.72
CA LEU A 175 4.82 -13.24 -10.75
C LEU A 175 5.47 -14.13 -11.80
N ASP A 176 4.84 -15.24 -12.20
CA ASP A 176 5.33 -16.10 -13.29
C ASP A 176 5.15 -15.52 -14.71
N GLY A 177 4.52 -14.35 -14.82
CA GLY A 177 4.24 -13.65 -16.07
C GLY A 177 2.91 -13.99 -16.71
N THR A 178 2.09 -14.82 -16.08
CA THR A 178 0.72 -15.09 -16.53
C THR A 178 -0.15 -13.84 -16.32
N ARG A 179 -0.71 -13.30 -17.41
CA ARG A 179 -1.72 -12.26 -17.30
C ARG A 179 -3.06 -12.90 -16.98
N LEU A 180 -3.66 -12.55 -15.83
CA LEU A 180 -5.00 -12.99 -15.46
C LEU A 180 -6.04 -12.29 -16.30
N TRP A 181 -5.97 -10.94 -16.39
CA TRP A 181 -6.96 -10.16 -17.14
C TRP A 181 -6.41 -8.80 -17.59
N ARG A 182 -7.20 -8.14 -18.43
CA ARG A 182 -7.04 -6.76 -18.89
C ARG A 182 -8.38 -6.06 -18.90
N ILE A 183 -8.47 -4.88 -18.27
CA ILE A 183 -9.64 -4.02 -18.25
C ILE A 183 -9.35 -2.75 -19.06
N ASP A 184 -10.29 -2.36 -19.92
CA ASP A 184 -10.25 -1.12 -20.71
C ASP A 184 -11.26 -0.12 -20.15
N PHE A 185 -10.78 0.92 -19.47
CA PHE A 185 -11.63 1.95 -18.87
C PHE A 185 -12.24 2.92 -19.90
N GLY A 186 -11.87 2.79 -21.17
CA GLY A 186 -12.46 3.51 -22.28
C GLY A 186 -12.06 4.97 -22.41
N PRO A 187 -12.48 5.64 -23.50
CA PRO A 187 -12.02 6.97 -23.87
C PRO A 187 -12.64 8.11 -23.03
N ASN A 188 -13.63 7.81 -22.19
CA ASN A 188 -14.31 8.80 -21.35
C ASN A 188 -13.78 8.86 -19.92
N VAL A 189 -12.74 8.08 -19.60
CA VAL A 189 -11.96 8.15 -18.35
C VAL A 189 -10.58 8.71 -18.69
N LEU A 190 -10.20 9.83 -18.05
CA LEU A 190 -8.85 10.38 -18.23
C LEU A 190 -7.82 9.47 -17.58
N ALA A 191 -6.79 9.14 -18.34
CA ALA A 191 -5.71 8.26 -17.91
C ALA A 191 -4.57 9.00 -17.20
N GLY A 192 -3.58 8.23 -16.75
CA GLY A 192 -2.35 8.69 -16.17
C GLY A 192 -2.45 9.01 -14.68
N CYS A 193 -1.71 9.98 -14.20
CA CYS A 193 -1.60 10.34 -12.78
C CYS A 193 -2.92 10.75 -12.11
N ARG A 194 -3.97 10.99 -12.89
CA ARG A 194 -5.31 11.33 -12.39
C ARG A 194 -6.22 10.14 -12.18
N PHE A 195 -5.79 8.97 -12.61
CA PHE A 195 -6.54 7.74 -12.47
C PHE A 195 -5.92 6.88 -11.36
N THR A 196 -6.72 6.47 -10.40
CA THR A 196 -6.36 5.55 -9.33
C THR A 196 -7.43 4.47 -9.25
N PHE A 197 -7.00 3.24 -9.05
CA PHE A 197 -7.86 2.09 -8.72
C PHE A 197 -7.47 1.54 -7.35
N LEU A 198 -8.32 0.73 -6.75
CA LEU A 198 -8.10 0.09 -5.47
C LEU A 198 -8.22 -1.41 -5.62
N CYS A 199 -7.27 -2.17 -5.07
CA CYS A 199 -7.30 -3.63 -5.03
C CYS A 199 -7.27 -4.08 -3.58
N TYR A 200 -8.29 -4.84 -3.19
CA TYR A 200 -8.40 -5.40 -1.84
C TYR A 200 -9.46 -6.50 -1.82
N ASP A 201 -9.44 -7.36 -0.82
CA ASP A 201 -10.54 -8.28 -0.50
C ASP A 201 -11.63 -7.49 0.23
N PHE A 202 -12.57 -6.91 -0.54
CA PHE A 202 -13.60 -6.03 0.01
C PHE A 202 -14.78 -6.79 0.62
N ASP A 203 -15.04 -8.03 0.19
CA ASP A 203 -16.17 -8.82 0.69
C ASP A 203 -15.75 -9.97 1.65
N GLY A 204 -14.45 -10.16 1.85
CA GLY A 204 -13.90 -11.10 2.82
C GLY A 204 -13.92 -12.55 2.33
N ASP A 205 -13.97 -12.81 1.03
CA ASP A 205 -13.99 -14.16 0.45
C ASP A 205 -12.58 -14.78 0.30
N GLY A 206 -11.53 -14.01 0.58
CA GLY A 206 -10.12 -14.41 0.48
C GLY A 206 -9.50 -14.15 -0.90
N LYS A 207 -10.16 -13.39 -1.77
CA LYS A 207 -9.66 -12.93 -3.06
C LYS A 207 -9.83 -11.44 -3.19
N GLY A 208 -8.97 -10.80 -3.96
CA GLY A 208 -9.10 -9.37 -4.18
C GLY A 208 -10.15 -9.02 -5.23
N GLU A 209 -10.81 -7.86 -5.08
CA GLU A 209 -11.51 -7.17 -6.15
C GLU A 209 -10.73 -5.95 -6.59
N LEU A 210 -11.05 -5.45 -7.79
CA LEU A 210 -10.65 -4.13 -8.25
C LEU A 210 -11.84 -3.18 -8.25
N ILE A 211 -11.71 -2.05 -7.54
CA ILE A 211 -12.68 -0.95 -7.59
C ILE A 211 -12.06 0.24 -8.31
N GLY A 212 -12.73 0.73 -9.35
CA GLY A 212 -12.24 1.85 -10.15
C GLY A 212 -13.34 2.75 -10.70
N LYS A 213 -12.96 4.01 -10.99
CA LYS A 213 -13.85 4.92 -11.68
C LYS A 213 -13.99 4.52 -13.14
N THR A 214 -15.22 4.39 -13.61
CA THR A 214 -15.57 4.02 -14.99
C THR A 214 -16.51 5.06 -15.61
N ALA A 215 -16.81 4.88 -16.89
CA ALA A 215 -17.71 5.75 -17.64
C ALA A 215 -18.30 4.98 -18.85
N GLN A 216 -19.10 5.68 -19.63
CA GLN A 216 -19.55 5.18 -20.93
C GLN A 216 -18.34 4.78 -21.79
N GLY A 217 -18.39 3.61 -22.40
CA GLY A 217 -17.28 3.06 -23.20
C GLY A 217 -16.28 2.20 -22.42
N SER A 218 -16.38 2.11 -21.10
CA SER A 218 -15.58 1.17 -20.31
C SER A 218 -16.00 -0.27 -20.60
N ARG A 219 -15.02 -1.19 -20.60
CA ARG A 219 -15.20 -2.63 -20.86
C ARG A 219 -14.51 -3.43 -19.76
N ASP A 220 -15.11 -4.52 -19.39
CA ASP A 220 -14.49 -5.52 -18.53
C ASP A 220 -13.47 -6.40 -19.29
N ALA A 221 -12.89 -7.36 -18.60
CA ALA A 221 -11.88 -8.23 -19.19
C ALA A 221 -12.40 -9.22 -20.23
N SER A 222 -13.73 -9.44 -20.32
CA SER A 222 -14.33 -10.20 -21.40
C SER A 222 -14.38 -9.40 -22.71
N GLY A 223 -14.15 -8.09 -22.64
CA GLY A 223 -14.28 -7.14 -23.74
C GLY A 223 -15.69 -6.60 -23.93
N GLU A 224 -16.63 -7.00 -23.08
CA GLU A 224 -18.00 -6.49 -23.12
C GLU A 224 -18.08 -5.12 -22.43
N TYR A 225 -19.00 -4.27 -22.90
CA TYR A 225 -19.30 -3.02 -22.20
C TYR A 225 -19.94 -3.29 -20.84
N LEU A 226 -19.68 -2.42 -19.87
CA LEU A 226 -20.34 -2.51 -18.57
C LEU A 226 -21.87 -2.48 -18.75
N HIS A 227 -22.55 -3.33 -18.01
CA HIS A 227 -23.98 -3.59 -18.22
C HIS A 227 -24.77 -3.81 -16.91
N THR A 228 -24.17 -3.55 -15.75
CA THR A 228 -24.88 -3.64 -14.47
C THR A 228 -25.29 -2.24 -13.98
N GLY A 229 -26.34 -2.17 -13.14
CA GLY A 229 -26.81 -0.93 -12.52
C GLY A 229 -27.05 0.20 -13.53
N PRO A 230 -26.49 1.40 -13.34
CA PRO A 230 -26.71 2.55 -14.25
C PRO A 230 -25.99 2.39 -15.61
N ALA A 231 -25.13 1.39 -15.79
CA ALA A 231 -24.49 1.10 -17.06
C ALA A 231 -25.40 0.27 -18.00
N ASP A 232 -26.41 -0.43 -17.44
CA ASP A 232 -27.35 -1.21 -18.24
C ASP A 232 -28.15 -0.31 -19.21
N GLY A 233 -28.10 -0.69 -20.50
CA GLY A 233 -28.74 0.05 -21.57
C GLY A 233 -28.16 1.45 -21.86
N ALA A 234 -27.00 1.79 -21.33
CA ALA A 234 -26.32 3.05 -21.60
C ALA A 234 -25.78 3.12 -23.04
N ASP A 235 -25.69 4.34 -23.59
CA ASP A 235 -25.05 4.58 -24.89
C ASP A 235 -23.53 4.62 -24.75
N HIS A 236 -22.85 3.51 -24.90
CA HIS A 236 -21.40 3.37 -24.78
C HIS A 236 -20.62 3.96 -25.96
N THR A 237 -21.29 4.40 -27.03
CA THR A 237 -20.64 5.07 -28.17
C THR A 237 -20.49 6.57 -27.96
N ARG A 238 -21.13 7.13 -26.95
CA ARG A 238 -21.13 8.57 -26.67
C ARG A 238 -19.80 9.03 -26.11
N SER A 239 -19.17 10.04 -26.72
CA SER A 239 -18.05 10.74 -26.13
C SER A 239 -18.56 11.73 -25.08
N SER A 240 -18.11 11.56 -23.84
CA SER A 240 -18.43 12.42 -22.70
C SER A 240 -17.36 13.46 -22.40
N VAL A 241 -16.19 13.38 -23.02
CA VAL A 241 -15.04 14.24 -22.80
C VAL A 241 -14.86 15.18 -23.99
N ASN A 242 -14.88 16.50 -23.73
CA ASN A 242 -14.63 17.52 -24.76
C ASN A 242 -13.13 17.69 -25.04
N ALA A 243 -12.80 18.58 -26.01
CA ALA A 243 -11.42 18.87 -26.42
C ALA A 243 -10.50 19.42 -25.30
N SER A 244 -11.06 19.85 -24.18
CA SER A 244 -10.32 20.29 -22.98
C SER A 244 -10.26 19.25 -21.89
N GLY A 245 -10.62 17.99 -22.15
CA GLY A 245 -10.64 16.92 -21.16
C GLY A 245 -11.74 17.04 -20.11
N VAL A 246 -12.76 17.81 -20.39
CA VAL A 246 -13.89 18.06 -19.47
C VAL A 246 -15.06 17.17 -19.83
N ILE A 247 -15.63 16.48 -18.84
CA ILE A 247 -16.85 15.71 -19.00
C ILE A 247 -17.99 16.66 -19.33
N THR A 248 -18.65 16.43 -20.45
CA THR A 248 -19.74 17.25 -20.94
C THR A 248 -21.07 16.89 -20.24
N ASN A 249 -22.04 17.81 -20.30
CA ASN A 249 -23.38 17.57 -19.80
C ASN A 249 -23.98 16.28 -20.38
N GLY A 250 -24.46 15.41 -19.49
CA GLY A 250 -25.02 14.10 -19.81
C GLY A 250 -23.99 12.99 -19.99
N GLY A 251 -22.68 13.24 -19.80
CA GLY A 251 -21.69 12.21 -19.57
C GLY A 251 -21.97 11.48 -18.27
N LYS A 252 -21.82 10.16 -18.27
CA LYS A 252 -22.03 9.32 -17.12
C LYS A 252 -20.69 8.97 -16.50
N GLU A 253 -20.60 9.06 -15.19
CA GLU A 253 -19.46 8.63 -14.40
C GLU A 253 -19.95 7.60 -13.40
N TRP A 254 -19.25 6.49 -13.34
CA TRP A 254 -19.60 5.34 -12.52
C TRP A 254 -18.44 4.93 -11.64
N LEU A 255 -18.74 4.14 -10.60
CA LEU A 255 -17.80 3.36 -9.83
C LEU A 255 -18.17 1.89 -10.06
N THR A 256 -17.18 1.07 -10.42
CA THR A 256 -17.39 -0.34 -10.76
C THR A 256 -16.47 -1.23 -9.93
N VAL A 257 -17.03 -2.35 -9.47
CA VAL A 257 -16.29 -3.47 -8.86
C VAL A 257 -16.08 -4.53 -9.93
N PHE A 258 -14.84 -5.00 -10.06
CA PHE A 258 -14.45 -6.08 -10.95
C PHE A 258 -13.91 -7.26 -10.13
N ASP A 259 -14.24 -8.46 -10.55
CA ASP A 259 -13.76 -9.72 -9.99
C ASP A 259 -12.24 -9.86 -10.15
N GLY A 260 -11.55 -10.15 -9.08
CA GLY A 260 -10.09 -10.20 -9.06
C GLY A 260 -9.47 -11.35 -9.84
N VAL A 261 -10.19 -12.46 -9.97
CA VAL A 261 -9.72 -13.65 -10.70
C VAL A 261 -9.86 -13.46 -12.21
N THR A 262 -10.99 -12.89 -12.64
CA THR A 262 -11.39 -12.86 -14.05
C THR A 262 -11.39 -11.48 -14.69
N GLY A 263 -11.42 -10.41 -13.88
CA GLY A 263 -11.61 -9.03 -14.35
C GLY A 263 -13.00 -8.73 -14.89
N ALA A 264 -13.98 -9.59 -14.62
CA ALA A 264 -15.36 -9.37 -15.04
C ALA A 264 -16.05 -8.31 -14.19
N GLU A 265 -17.00 -7.57 -14.78
CA GLU A 265 -17.84 -6.65 -14.04
C GLU A 265 -18.70 -7.40 -13.01
N LEU A 266 -18.62 -7.01 -11.72
CA LEU A 266 -19.52 -7.51 -10.66
C LEU A 266 -20.68 -6.56 -10.41
N ALA A 267 -20.39 -5.27 -10.19
CA ALA A 267 -21.40 -4.27 -9.94
C ALA A 267 -20.93 -2.86 -10.35
N THR A 268 -21.86 -2.05 -10.84
CA THR A 268 -21.63 -0.65 -11.19
C THR A 268 -22.67 0.23 -10.50
N THR A 269 -22.24 1.36 -9.94
CA THR A 269 -23.09 2.41 -9.36
C THR A 269 -22.73 3.79 -9.91
N ASP A 270 -23.59 4.79 -9.72
CA ASP A 270 -23.26 6.18 -10.07
C ASP A 270 -22.11 6.69 -9.20
N TYR A 271 -21.06 7.26 -9.82
CA TYR A 271 -19.96 7.90 -9.10
C TYR A 271 -20.43 9.20 -8.41
N TRP A 272 -20.01 9.41 -7.19
CA TRP A 272 -20.22 10.69 -6.48
C TRP A 272 -18.89 11.24 -5.97
N PRO A 273 -18.66 12.57 -6.06
CA PRO A 273 -19.51 13.56 -6.72
C PRO A 273 -19.34 13.54 -8.24
N LEU A 274 -20.43 13.78 -8.98
CA LEU A 274 -20.35 14.00 -10.42
C LEU A 274 -19.53 15.26 -10.73
N PHE A 275 -18.81 15.24 -11.83
CA PHE A 275 -18.01 16.41 -12.26
C PHE A 275 -18.82 17.69 -12.37
N GLY A 276 -20.02 17.60 -12.94
CA GLY A 276 -20.92 18.74 -13.15
C GLY A 276 -21.65 19.28 -11.93
N ILE A 277 -21.41 18.74 -10.71
CA ILE A 277 -22.01 19.27 -9.48
C ILE A 277 -21.52 20.69 -9.17
N ARG A 278 -20.36 21.07 -9.73
CA ARG A 278 -19.77 22.39 -9.62
C ARG A 278 -19.42 22.95 -10.99
N SER A 279 -19.57 24.26 -11.14
CA SER A 279 -19.12 24.98 -12.34
C SER A 279 -17.62 25.32 -12.29
N ASN A 280 -16.99 25.25 -11.12
CA ASN A 280 -15.56 25.48 -10.92
C ASN A 280 -15.06 24.58 -9.78
N TRP A 281 -13.88 23.96 -9.97
CA TRP A 281 -13.22 23.11 -8.98
C TRP A 281 -11.98 23.75 -8.33
N ASP A 282 -11.66 25.01 -8.70
CA ASP A 282 -10.59 25.79 -8.07
C ASP A 282 -10.97 27.28 -8.07
N ASP A 283 -11.22 27.85 -6.92
CA ASP A 283 -11.64 29.24 -6.74
C ASP A 283 -10.49 30.20 -6.37
N ARG A 284 -9.23 29.72 -6.44
CA ARG A 284 -8.07 30.59 -6.23
C ARG A 284 -8.02 31.70 -7.28
N ALA A 285 -7.55 32.90 -6.86
CA ALA A 285 -7.45 34.06 -7.73
C ALA A 285 -6.61 33.78 -8.98
N GLY A 286 -7.11 34.17 -10.16
CA GLY A 286 -6.43 33.97 -11.44
C GLY A 286 -6.60 32.60 -12.08
N ARG A 287 -7.29 31.64 -11.45
CA ARG A 287 -7.56 30.30 -11.96
C ARG A 287 -8.93 30.19 -12.65
N THR A 288 -9.18 31.04 -13.63
CA THR A 288 -10.44 31.10 -14.41
C THR A 288 -10.38 30.38 -15.74
N ASP A 289 -9.24 29.78 -16.09
CA ASP A 289 -9.03 29.07 -17.34
C ASP A 289 -9.65 27.65 -17.32
N GLY A 290 -9.77 27.06 -18.50
CA GLY A 290 -10.28 25.68 -18.63
C GLY A 290 -9.45 24.64 -17.88
N ALA A 291 -8.18 24.95 -17.58
CA ALA A 291 -7.30 24.09 -16.80
C ALA A 291 -7.75 23.96 -15.34
N ALA A 292 -8.15 25.08 -14.70
CA ALA A 292 -8.70 25.03 -13.33
C ALA A 292 -9.94 24.15 -13.24
N TYR A 293 -10.85 24.28 -14.21
CA TYR A 293 -12.07 23.48 -14.26
C TYR A 293 -11.79 22.01 -14.58
N GLY A 294 -11.12 21.71 -15.70
CA GLY A 294 -10.87 20.34 -16.16
C GLY A 294 -9.88 19.59 -15.27
N HIS A 295 -8.72 20.20 -15.02
CA HIS A 295 -7.63 19.58 -14.26
C HIS A 295 -8.04 19.27 -12.81
N ARG A 296 -8.53 20.25 -12.08
CA ARG A 296 -8.83 20.11 -10.64
C ARG A 296 -10.02 19.19 -10.38
N GLY A 297 -11.04 19.24 -11.20
CA GLY A 297 -12.23 18.39 -11.06
C GLY A 297 -12.04 16.95 -11.58
N ASN A 298 -10.99 16.68 -12.34
CA ASN A 298 -10.67 15.33 -12.81
C ASN A 298 -9.55 14.65 -12.04
N TRP A 299 -9.14 15.20 -10.93
CA TRP A 299 -8.20 14.52 -10.04
C TRP A 299 -8.97 13.58 -9.12
N PHE A 300 -8.79 12.27 -9.36
CA PHE A 300 -9.36 11.20 -8.55
C PHE A 300 -8.29 10.62 -7.67
N LYS A 301 -8.60 10.50 -6.39
CA LYS A 301 -7.75 9.85 -5.39
C LYS A 301 -8.60 8.80 -4.69
N GLY A 302 -7.97 7.77 -4.19
CA GLY A 302 -8.64 6.74 -3.43
C GLY A 302 -7.70 6.07 -2.46
N CYS A 303 -8.26 5.50 -1.40
CA CYS A 303 -7.61 4.56 -0.50
C CYS A 303 -8.61 3.49 -0.08
N VAL A 304 -8.10 2.41 0.47
CA VAL A 304 -8.89 1.43 1.23
C VAL A 304 -8.86 1.86 2.68
N ALA A 305 -10.00 1.78 3.36
CA ALA A 305 -10.12 2.05 4.79
C ALA A 305 -11.11 1.06 5.41
N PHE A 306 -10.82 0.58 6.61
CA PHE A 306 -11.72 -0.29 7.37
C PHE A 306 -12.69 0.57 8.16
N LEU A 307 -13.86 0.81 7.58
CA LEU A 307 -14.88 1.68 8.12
C LEU A 307 -15.95 0.90 8.88
N ASP A 308 -16.76 1.61 9.68
CA ASP A 308 -17.90 1.01 10.38
C ASP A 308 -19.00 0.61 9.38
N VAL A 309 -19.17 -0.68 9.20
CA VAL A 309 -20.31 -1.28 8.50
C VAL A 309 -21.04 -2.18 9.49
N ASP A 310 -22.19 -1.70 9.96
CA ASP A 310 -23.03 -2.41 10.94
C ASP A 310 -22.29 -2.80 12.24
N GLY A 311 -21.38 -1.92 12.71
CA GLY A 311 -20.60 -2.11 13.93
C GLY A 311 -19.36 -3.00 13.75
N GLN A 312 -18.96 -3.28 12.50
CA GLN A 312 -17.78 -4.07 12.19
C GLN A 312 -16.81 -3.30 11.28
N PRO A 313 -15.50 -3.31 11.57
CA PRO A 313 -14.49 -2.75 10.68
C PRO A 313 -14.43 -3.58 9.40
N THR A 314 -14.81 -2.94 8.29
CA THR A 314 -14.96 -3.60 6.99
C THR A 314 -14.16 -2.83 5.93
N PRO A 315 -13.37 -3.49 5.08
CA PRO A 315 -12.63 -2.81 4.03
C PRO A 315 -13.59 -2.12 3.05
N CYS A 316 -13.39 -0.84 2.85
CA CYS A 316 -14.23 0.03 2.04
C CYS A 316 -13.37 0.85 1.08
N ALA A 317 -13.89 1.14 -0.10
CA ALA A 317 -13.26 2.07 -1.01
C ALA A 317 -13.62 3.51 -0.62
N VAL A 318 -12.62 4.34 -0.37
CA VAL A 318 -12.81 5.79 -0.21
C VAL A 318 -12.31 6.50 -1.45
N THR A 319 -13.13 7.38 -2.00
CA THR A 319 -12.83 8.14 -3.21
C THR A 319 -12.92 9.63 -2.95
N VAL A 320 -11.98 10.41 -3.49
CA VAL A 320 -11.95 11.87 -3.38
C VAL A 320 -11.85 12.49 -4.76
N ARG A 321 -12.71 13.49 -5.03
CA ARG A 321 -12.61 14.38 -6.20
C ARG A 321 -12.23 15.77 -5.76
N GLY A 322 -11.33 16.40 -6.50
CA GLY A 322 -10.77 17.72 -6.22
C GLY A 322 -9.48 17.66 -5.43
N ILE A 323 -8.72 18.77 -5.39
CA ILE A 323 -7.36 18.74 -4.83
C ILE A 323 -6.96 20.03 -4.13
N TYR A 324 -7.04 21.21 -4.78
CA TYR A 324 -6.45 22.44 -4.24
C TYR A 324 -7.41 23.29 -3.41
N THR A 325 -8.72 23.20 -3.68
CA THR A 325 -9.74 23.95 -2.95
C THR A 325 -10.94 23.06 -2.64
N TYR A 326 -11.91 22.99 -3.53
CA TYR A 326 -13.06 22.11 -3.36
C TYR A 326 -12.60 20.66 -3.39
N SER A 327 -12.92 19.90 -2.34
CA SER A 327 -12.60 18.48 -2.22
C SER A 327 -13.79 17.75 -1.61
N TYR A 328 -14.30 16.74 -2.30
CA TYR A 328 -15.44 15.95 -1.87
C TYR A 328 -15.05 14.49 -1.78
N ALA A 329 -15.41 13.84 -0.68
CA ALA A 329 -15.09 12.44 -0.42
C ALA A 329 -16.36 11.60 -0.28
N ALA A 330 -16.27 10.33 -0.65
CA ALA A 330 -17.32 9.34 -0.44
C ALA A 330 -16.71 7.97 -0.11
N ALA A 331 -17.39 7.23 0.74
CA ALA A 331 -17.03 5.83 1.06
C ALA A 331 -18.05 4.86 0.49
N TRP A 332 -17.55 3.68 0.12
CA TRP A 332 -18.31 2.64 -0.55
C TRP A 332 -17.92 1.27 0.01
N SER A 333 -18.90 0.49 0.44
CA SER A 333 -18.72 -0.90 0.84
C SER A 333 -19.16 -1.84 -0.28
N TRP A 334 -18.46 -2.94 -0.42
CA TRP A 334 -18.82 -4.08 -1.27
C TRP A 334 -19.03 -5.31 -0.40
N ASN A 335 -20.08 -6.09 -0.63
CA ASN A 335 -20.42 -7.27 0.17
C ASN A 335 -20.61 -8.53 -0.68
N GLY A 336 -20.00 -8.59 -1.86
CA GLY A 336 -20.17 -9.67 -2.83
C GLY A 336 -21.41 -9.55 -3.73
N THR A 337 -22.31 -8.61 -3.43
CA THR A 337 -23.56 -8.44 -4.19
C THR A 337 -23.98 -7.00 -4.43
N GLU A 338 -23.68 -6.10 -3.51
CA GLU A 338 -24.08 -4.69 -3.59
C GLU A 338 -22.93 -3.76 -3.32
N LEU A 339 -22.68 -2.81 -4.21
CA LEU A 339 -21.79 -1.67 -4.01
C LEU A 339 -22.60 -0.50 -3.43
N LYS A 340 -22.48 -0.29 -2.12
CA LYS A 340 -23.27 0.65 -1.34
C LYS A 340 -22.47 1.88 -0.94
N ASN A 341 -23.03 3.08 -1.16
CA ASN A 341 -22.46 4.30 -0.60
C ASN A 341 -22.78 4.38 0.90
N LEU A 342 -21.74 4.53 1.74
CA LEU A 342 -21.86 4.63 3.19
C LEU A 342 -22.10 6.09 3.60
N TRP A 343 -21.22 6.99 3.18
CA TRP A 343 -21.28 8.41 3.51
C TRP A 343 -20.73 9.29 2.38
N LYS A 344 -21.03 10.59 2.47
CA LYS A 344 -20.56 11.63 1.57
C LYS A 344 -20.12 12.84 2.37
N HIS A 345 -18.91 13.33 2.10
CA HIS A 345 -18.35 14.54 2.69
C HIS A 345 -18.21 15.64 1.66
N THR A 346 -18.65 16.86 1.99
CA THR A 346 -18.55 18.03 1.11
C THR A 346 -17.78 19.16 1.78
N SER A 347 -16.94 19.84 1.00
CA SER A 347 -16.15 20.99 1.46
C SER A 347 -16.35 22.15 0.48
N ASP A 348 -17.40 22.96 0.73
CA ASP A 348 -17.92 23.96 -0.20
C ASP A 348 -17.28 25.35 -0.08
N LYS A 349 -16.53 25.60 0.98
CA LYS A 349 -15.92 26.91 1.24
C LYS A 349 -14.69 26.82 2.13
N LYS A 350 -13.85 27.85 2.05
CA LYS A 350 -12.66 27.98 2.92
C LYS A 350 -13.04 27.85 4.39
N GLY A 351 -12.31 27.00 5.11
CA GLY A 351 -12.51 26.70 6.52
C GLY A 351 -13.51 25.57 6.80
N GLN A 352 -14.12 24.96 5.79
CA GLN A 352 -15.04 23.84 5.94
C GLN A 352 -14.36 22.52 5.56
N GLY A 353 -14.52 21.51 6.41
CA GLY A 353 -14.07 20.14 6.15
C GLY A 353 -12.63 20.09 5.62
N ILE A 354 -12.43 19.34 4.56
CA ILE A 354 -11.13 19.14 3.89
C ILE A 354 -10.82 20.18 2.79
N TYR A 355 -11.59 21.30 2.72
CA TYR A 355 -11.34 22.35 1.74
C TYR A 355 -9.89 22.87 1.81
N ALA A 356 -9.17 22.80 0.69
CA ALA A 356 -7.77 23.21 0.53
C ALA A 356 -6.79 22.52 1.49
N GLN A 357 -7.09 21.29 1.96
CA GLN A 357 -6.22 20.53 2.85
C GLN A 357 -5.73 19.22 2.21
N GLY A 358 -6.06 18.98 0.96
CA GLY A 358 -5.76 17.71 0.28
C GLY A 358 -4.34 17.64 -0.24
N ALA A 359 -3.76 16.45 -0.23
CA ALA A 359 -2.53 16.11 -0.94
C ALA A 359 -2.84 15.39 -2.27
N HIS A 360 -1.80 14.93 -2.96
CA HIS A 360 -1.94 14.18 -4.22
C HIS A 360 -2.29 12.70 -4.02
N SER A 361 -2.03 12.14 -2.85
CA SER A 361 -2.42 10.79 -2.42
C SER A 361 -3.43 10.82 -1.27
N LEU A 362 -3.98 9.67 -0.91
CA LEU A 362 -4.74 9.42 0.30
C LEU A 362 -4.11 8.21 1.00
N THR A 363 -4.25 8.16 2.31
CA THR A 363 -4.00 6.92 3.07
C THR A 363 -5.00 6.81 4.20
N ALA A 364 -5.04 5.65 4.85
CA ALA A 364 -5.92 5.39 5.97
C ALA A 364 -5.20 4.59 7.06
N GLY A 365 -5.71 4.64 8.25
CA GLY A 365 -5.28 3.86 9.40
C GLY A 365 -6.11 4.23 10.61
N ASP A 366 -6.14 3.37 11.62
CA ASP A 366 -6.79 3.63 12.90
C ASP A 366 -5.94 4.64 13.70
N MET A 367 -6.17 5.93 13.45
CA MET A 367 -5.33 7.02 13.98
C MET A 367 -5.76 7.42 15.39
N ASP A 368 -7.02 7.27 15.76
CA ASP A 368 -7.51 7.64 17.09
C ASP A 368 -7.71 6.46 18.04
N GLY A 369 -7.60 5.24 17.54
CA GLY A 369 -7.57 4.01 18.32
C GLY A 369 -8.97 3.47 18.66
N ASP A 370 -10.00 3.83 17.90
CA ASP A 370 -11.36 3.36 18.12
C ASP A 370 -11.69 2.02 17.43
N GLY A 371 -10.78 1.52 16.59
CA GLY A 371 -10.86 0.25 15.87
C GLY A 371 -11.38 0.37 14.45
N PHE A 372 -11.67 1.57 13.97
CA PHE A 372 -11.98 1.89 12.57
C PHE A 372 -10.89 2.79 12.00
N ASP A 373 -10.79 2.87 10.68
CA ASP A 373 -9.78 3.70 10.05
C ASP A 373 -10.27 5.11 9.78
N GLU A 374 -9.40 6.09 10.05
CA GLU A 374 -9.53 7.46 9.57
C GLU A 374 -8.89 7.60 8.20
N VAL A 375 -9.41 8.54 7.43
CA VAL A 375 -8.91 8.86 6.10
C VAL A 375 -8.07 10.13 6.13
N MET A 376 -6.76 9.99 5.99
CA MET A 376 -5.83 11.11 5.89
C MET A 376 -5.81 11.65 4.46
N VAL A 377 -6.23 12.90 4.29
CA VAL A 377 -6.29 13.54 2.96
C VAL A 377 -5.10 14.46 2.68
N GLY A 378 -4.25 14.68 3.68
CA GLY A 378 -3.10 15.59 3.68
C GLY A 378 -3.05 16.39 4.98
N ALA A 379 -3.36 17.69 4.96
CA ALA A 379 -3.42 18.56 6.14
C ALA A 379 -4.75 18.45 6.93
N ALA A 380 -5.51 17.39 6.73
CA ALA A 380 -6.74 17.06 7.44
C ALA A 380 -7.01 15.55 7.41
N ALA A 381 -7.80 15.06 8.37
CA ALA A 381 -8.32 13.71 8.39
C ALA A 381 -9.85 13.72 8.53
N LEU A 382 -10.47 12.72 7.89
CA LEU A 382 -11.87 12.37 8.09
C LEU A 382 -11.97 11.16 8.99
N ASP A 383 -12.89 11.19 9.91
CA ASP A 383 -13.28 10.08 10.76
C ASP A 383 -13.95 8.95 9.92
N HIS A 384 -14.02 7.73 10.45
CA HIS A 384 -14.59 6.55 9.81
C HIS A 384 -16.04 6.76 9.31
N ASP A 385 -16.80 7.70 9.88
CA ASP A 385 -18.17 8.06 9.49
C ASP A 385 -18.23 9.19 8.44
N GLY A 386 -17.07 9.69 7.98
CA GLY A 386 -16.94 10.78 7.01
C GLY A 386 -17.06 12.19 7.62
N THR A 387 -17.15 12.33 8.92
CA THR A 387 -17.05 13.62 9.59
C THR A 387 -15.60 14.11 9.63
N LEU A 388 -15.39 15.40 9.90
CA LEU A 388 -14.04 15.93 10.02
C LEU A 388 -13.47 15.56 11.39
N LEU A 389 -12.39 14.76 11.43
CA LEU A 389 -11.66 14.50 12.66
C LEU A 389 -10.85 15.74 13.06
N TRP A 390 -9.94 16.17 12.20
CA TRP A 390 -9.13 17.37 12.41
C TRP A 390 -8.72 18.04 11.10
N ARG A 391 -8.26 19.29 11.21
CA ARG A 391 -7.60 20.04 10.14
C ARG A 391 -6.56 20.98 10.71
N THR A 392 -5.38 21.05 10.10
CA THR A 392 -4.27 21.91 10.54
C THR A 392 -4.33 23.32 9.97
N GLY A 393 -4.88 23.48 8.77
CA GLY A 393 -4.85 24.74 8.04
C GLY A 393 -3.58 24.98 7.22
N LEU A 394 -2.68 23.98 7.12
CA LEU A 394 -1.43 24.09 6.36
C LEU A 394 -1.64 24.20 4.84
N GLY A 395 -2.80 23.78 4.36
CA GLY A 395 -3.10 23.87 2.93
C GLY A 395 -2.76 22.61 2.16
N HIS A 396 -2.60 22.75 0.85
CA HIS A 396 -2.24 21.66 -0.06
C HIS A 396 -0.75 21.30 0.05
N GLY A 397 -0.42 20.02 -0.16
CA GLY A 397 0.94 19.53 -0.21
C GLY A 397 1.16 18.36 -1.17
N ASP A 398 2.39 18.17 -1.60
CA ASP A 398 2.76 17.18 -2.61
C ASP A 398 3.09 15.81 -2.01
N ALA A 399 3.65 15.74 -0.81
CA ALA A 399 4.04 14.51 -0.15
C ALA A 399 3.41 14.42 1.25
N THR A 400 2.87 13.25 1.55
CA THR A 400 2.30 12.93 2.87
C THR A 400 2.60 11.49 3.21
N HIS A 401 2.98 11.26 4.47
CA HIS A 401 3.35 9.96 5.00
C HIS A 401 2.58 9.72 6.29
N LEU A 402 2.08 8.52 6.51
CA LEU A 402 1.46 8.06 7.76
C LEU A 402 2.26 6.87 8.29
N GLY A 403 2.71 6.93 9.53
CA GLY A 403 3.46 5.87 10.19
C GLY A 403 3.85 6.24 11.61
N ASP A 404 4.56 5.36 12.29
CA ASP A 404 5.14 5.58 13.61
C ASP A 404 6.57 6.13 13.44
N PHE A 405 6.74 7.45 13.61
CA PHE A 405 7.98 8.17 13.34
C PHE A 405 8.64 8.73 14.59
N ASP A 406 7.85 9.05 15.63
CA ASP A 406 8.32 9.70 16.84
C ASP A 406 8.06 8.83 18.08
N PRO A 407 9.06 8.12 18.62
CA PRO A 407 8.87 7.19 19.73
C PRO A 407 8.40 7.85 21.05
N ASP A 408 8.49 9.18 21.15
CA ASP A 408 8.00 9.92 22.31
C ASP A 408 6.53 10.35 22.18
N ASN A 409 5.93 10.22 20.99
CA ASN A 409 4.51 10.45 20.77
C ASN A 409 3.74 9.11 20.81
N GLU A 410 2.56 9.09 21.37
CA GLU A 410 1.74 7.88 21.42
C GLU A 410 0.91 7.74 20.13
N GLY A 411 1.20 6.73 19.35
CA GLY A 411 0.49 6.43 18.10
C GLY A 411 1.29 6.84 16.86
N MET A 412 0.59 7.04 15.76
CA MET A 412 1.20 7.41 14.48
C MET A 412 1.29 8.92 14.29
N GLU A 413 2.18 9.33 13.41
CA GLU A 413 2.29 10.70 12.92
C GLU A 413 1.99 10.78 11.43
N VAL A 414 1.56 11.98 11.01
CA VAL A 414 1.54 12.40 9.62
C VAL A 414 2.71 13.34 9.38
N PHE A 415 3.62 12.96 8.47
CA PHE A 415 4.63 13.87 7.95
C PHE A 415 4.13 14.45 6.63
N MET A 416 4.11 15.76 6.51
CA MET A 416 3.55 16.48 5.35
C MET A 416 4.51 17.56 4.85
N ILE A 417 4.63 17.63 3.53
CA ILE A 417 5.32 18.70 2.79
C ILE A 417 4.27 19.60 2.15
N THR A 418 4.37 20.92 2.35
CA THR A 418 3.42 21.89 1.80
C THR A 418 3.88 22.47 0.47
N GLU A 419 2.93 22.76 -0.42
CA GLU A 419 3.12 23.50 -1.69
C GLU A 419 2.73 24.99 -1.55
N GLU A 420 1.94 25.31 -0.54
CA GLU A 420 1.37 26.65 -0.38
C GLU A 420 2.38 27.63 0.21
N THR A 421 2.80 28.62 -0.56
CA THR A 421 3.80 29.62 -0.15
C THR A 421 3.36 30.53 1.00
N GLU A 422 2.07 30.52 1.33
CA GLU A 422 1.49 31.23 2.48
C GLU A 422 1.28 30.30 3.69
N ALA A 423 1.66 29.01 3.59
CA ALA A 423 1.59 28.08 4.72
C ALA A 423 2.52 28.57 5.86
N GLN A 424 2.24 28.14 7.06
CA GLN A 424 3.11 28.45 8.20
C GLN A 424 4.44 27.71 8.15
N TYR A 425 4.45 26.50 7.56
CA TYR A 425 5.58 25.57 7.53
C TYR A 425 5.80 25.00 6.13
N ASP A 426 7.06 24.75 5.75
CA ASP A 426 7.43 23.99 4.55
C ASP A 426 7.21 22.49 4.77
N ALA A 427 7.49 22.01 5.97
CA ALA A 427 7.26 20.64 6.40
C ALA A 427 6.67 20.60 7.81
N ALA A 428 5.85 19.62 8.12
CA ALA A 428 5.28 19.43 9.44
C ALA A 428 5.18 17.95 9.81
N LEU A 429 5.50 17.64 11.07
CA LEU A 429 5.16 16.40 11.75
C LEU A 429 3.93 16.65 12.63
N ILE A 430 2.90 15.87 12.46
CA ILE A 430 1.56 16.08 13.01
C ILE A 430 1.15 14.81 13.75
N ASP A 431 0.68 14.93 14.99
CA ASP A 431 0.03 13.83 15.71
C ASP A 431 -1.21 13.39 14.92
N ALA A 432 -1.23 12.13 14.45
CA ALA A 432 -2.27 11.64 13.55
C ALA A 432 -3.65 11.58 14.21
N ARG A 433 -3.71 11.38 15.53
CA ARG A 433 -4.95 11.29 16.30
C ARG A 433 -5.62 12.65 16.48
N THR A 434 -4.85 13.72 16.72
CA THR A 434 -5.38 15.03 17.16
C THR A 434 -5.22 16.14 16.15
N GLY A 435 -4.36 15.95 15.12
CA GLY A 435 -3.95 17.01 14.21
C GLY A 435 -3.05 18.09 14.84
N THR A 436 -2.50 17.82 16.03
CA THR A 436 -1.55 18.71 16.69
C THR A 436 -0.22 18.71 15.95
N ILE A 437 0.27 19.88 15.57
CA ILE A 437 1.60 20.00 14.94
C ILE A 437 2.66 19.82 16.04
N LEU A 438 3.39 18.71 15.98
CA LEU A 438 4.47 18.35 16.90
C LEU A 438 5.74 19.10 16.54
N LEU A 439 6.05 19.18 15.24
CA LEU A 439 7.19 19.89 14.68
C LEU A 439 6.77 20.61 13.41
N GLY A 440 7.23 21.84 13.20
CA GLY A 440 7.03 22.58 11.96
C GLY A 440 8.32 23.26 11.52
N ILE A 441 8.74 23.04 10.29
CA ILE A 441 9.86 23.72 9.66
C ILE A 441 9.33 25.01 9.02
N PRO A 442 9.80 26.19 9.44
CA PRO A 442 9.25 27.46 8.98
C PRO A 442 9.32 27.64 7.46
N GLN A 443 8.25 28.18 6.89
CA GLN A 443 8.13 28.43 5.45
C GLN A 443 9.21 29.38 4.95
N THR A 444 9.90 28.98 3.88
CA THR A 444 10.97 29.76 3.21
C THR A 444 10.48 30.61 2.05
N GLY A 445 9.21 30.53 1.66
CA GLY A 445 8.57 31.31 0.60
C GLY A 445 8.57 30.63 -0.77
N GLY A 446 8.86 29.31 -0.80
CA GLY A 446 8.86 28.48 -2.00
C GLY A 446 7.79 27.39 -2.00
N ASP A 447 7.66 26.72 -3.12
CA ASP A 447 7.00 25.43 -3.24
C ASP A 447 8.03 24.35 -2.85
N THR A 448 7.85 23.72 -1.70
CA THR A 448 8.77 22.66 -1.22
C THR A 448 8.63 21.39 -2.03
N GLY A 449 7.44 21.03 -2.43
CA GLY A 449 7.10 20.03 -3.45
C GLY A 449 7.62 18.60 -3.24
N ARG A 450 8.58 18.39 -2.32
CA ARG A 450 9.20 17.10 -2.04
C ARG A 450 9.73 17.00 -0.63
N GLY A 451 9.56 15.83 -0.07
CA GLY A 451 10.16 15.45 1.21
C GLY A 451 9.87 13.99 1.53
N LEU A 452 10.71 13.43 2.36
CA LEU A 452 10.71 12.04 2.75
C LEU A 452 11.02 11.92 4.23
N ILE A 453 10.33 11.04 4.92
CA ILE A 453 10.63 10.61 6.28
C ILE A 453 10.99 9.13 6.28
N LEU A 454 12.08 8.76 6.98
CA LEU A 454 12.58 7.40 7.06
C LEU A 454 13.45 7.25 8.31
N ASP A 455 13.38 6.11 8.97
CA ASP A 455 14.32 5.76 10.06
C ASP A 455 15.63 5.26 9.42
N CYS A 456 16.67 6.08 9.41
CA CYS A 456 17.94 5.78 8.71
C CYS A 456 19.21 5.99 9.54
N ASP A 457 19.15 6.64 10.71
CA ASP A 457 20.32 6.95 11.53
C ASP A 457 20.27 6.21 12.88
N ASP A 458 21.20 5.26 13.10
CA ASP A 458 21.30 4.47 14.34
C ASP A 458 21.74 5.26 15.59
N LYS A 459 21.96 6.59 15.48
CA LYS A 459 22.37 7.46 16.59
C LYS A 459 21.24 8.26 17.21
N HIS A 460 20.11 8.32 16.52
CA HIS A 460 18.93 9.04 16.97
C HIS A 460 17.75 8.08 17.12
N ASP A 461 16.90 8.31 18.10
CA ASP A 461 15.67 7.55 18.26
C ASP A 461 14.57 8.18 17.40
N GLY A 462 13.82 7.35 16.68
CA GLY A 462 12.78 7.75 15.74
C GLY A 462 13.31 8.04 14.33
N ALA A 463 12.43 8.49 13.46
CA ALA A 463 12.75 8.69 12.05
C ALA A 463 13.44 10.05 11.79
N GLU A 464 14.22 10.09 10.72
CA GLU A 464 14.75 11.30 10.13
C GLU A 464 13.91 11.74 8.94
N PHE A 465 14.01 13.04 8.60
CA PHE A 465 13.41 13.55 7.39
C PHE A 465 14.32 14.49 6.61
N MET A 466 14.06 14.60 5.33
CA MET A 466 14.66 15.57 4.41
C MET A 466 13.58 16.20 3.55
N GLU A 467 13.78 17.46 3.18
CA GLU A 467 12.89 18.21 2.33
C GLU A 467 13.67 19.16 1.41
N MET A 468 13.02 19.65 0.34
CA MET A 468 13.72 20.40 -0.72
C MET A 468 14.19 21.78 -0.30
N ALA A 469 13.55 22.44 0.65
CA ALA A 469 13.88 23.80 1.07
C ALA A 469 15.01 23.84 2.12
N ASP A 470 15.26 22.74 2.85
CA ASP A 470 16.40 22.62 3.77
C ASP A 470 17.48 21.69 3.20
N ALA A 471 18.74 22.00 3.53
CA ALA A 471 19.89 21.22 3.07
C ALA A 471 20.23 20.05 4.00
N ASN A 472 19.61 19.94 5.18
CA ASN A 472 20.01 18.98 6.22
C ASN A 472 19.03 17.81 6.32
N LEU A 473 19.57 16.63 6.66
CA LEU A 473 18.84 15.54 7.26
C LEU A 473 18.52 15.94 8.70
N MET A 474 17.24 15.87 9.08
CA MET A 474 16.73 16.32 10.36
C MET A 474 16.16 15.15 11.12
N THR A 475 16.30 15.12 12.43
CA THR A 475 15.56 14.17 13.29
C THR A 475 14.08 14.54 13.37
N CYS A 476 13.20 13.60 13.75
CA CYS A 476 11.79 13.88 14.05
C CYS A 476 11.58 14.94 15.15
N LYS A 477 12.62 15.29 15.90
CA LYS A 477 12.64 16.37 16.90
C LYS A 477 13.11 17.71 16.35
N GLY A 478 13.47 17.79 15.06
CA GLY A 478 13.93 19.02 14.39
C GLY A 478 15.39 19.36 14.63
N GLU A 479 16.21 18.41 15.06
CA GLU A 479 17.65 18.60 15.18
C GLU A 479 18.36 18.29 13.86
N ALA A 480 19.22 19.19 13.38
CA ALA A 480 19.97 19.00 12.16
C ALA A 480 21.14 18.03 12.38
N ILE A 481 21.19 16.96 11.62
CA ILE A 481 22.27 15.96 11.68
C ILE A 481 23.42 16.36 10.76
N ALA A 482 23.18 16.49 9.48
CA ALA A 482 24.17 16.81 8.45
C ALA A 482 23.49 17.11 7.11
N PRO A 483 24.20 17.73 6.14
CA PRO A 483 23.67 17.92 4.79
C PRO A 483 23.33 16.59 4.13
N TRP A 484 22.07 16.41 3.65
CA TRP A 484 21.62 15.19 3.02
C TRP A 484 22.09 15.00 1.56
N HIS A 485 22.66 16.04 0.92
CA HIS A 485 23.18 15.95 -0.45
C HIS A 485 24.54 15.26 -0.57
N VAL A 486 25.13 14.76 0.49
CA VAL A 486 26.49 14.24 0.51
C VAL A 486 26.50 12.76 0.15
N GLY A 487 27.45 12.35 -0.70
CA GLY A 487 27.69 10.96 -1.04
C GLY A 487 27.07 10.52 -2.37
N ALA A 488 26.49 9.31 -2.39
CA ALA A 488 26.01 8.67 -3.63
C ALA A 488 24.73 9.26 -4.19
N THR A 489 24.02 10.09 -3.45
CA THR A 489 22.80 10.74 -3.90
C THR A 489 23.11 11.72 -5.05
N GLY A 490 22.90 11.30 -6.27
CA GLY A 490 23.09 12.19 -7.43
C GLY A 490 21.84 12.96 -7.82
N SER A 491 20.77 12.89 -7.05
CA SER A 491 19.45 13.36 -7.44
C SER A 491 18.66 13.91 -6.27
N SER A 492 17.69 14.70 -6.57
CA SER A 492 16.83 15.42 -5.65
C SER A 492 15.37 15.04 -5.77
N SER A 493 15.03 13.78 -6.12
CA SER A 493 13.63 13.41 -6.16
C SER A 493 12.99 13.25 -4.79
N ILE A 494 13.72 12.81 -3.77
CA ILE A 494 13.33 12.73 -2.35
C ILE A 494 11.92 12.16 -2.18
N ASN A 495 11.68 10.96 -2.72
CA ASN A 495 10.34 10.40 -2.70
C ASN A 495 10.23 9.04 -2.02
N TYR A 496 11.30 8.21 -1.99
CA TYR A 496 11.19 6.84 -1.56
C TYR A 496 12.27 6.43 -0.55
N ALA A 497 11.89 5.52 0.33
CA ALA A 497 12.77 4.81 1.25
C ALA A 497 12.37 3.34 1.26
N ILE A 498 13.32 2.43 1.42
CA ILE A 498 13.14 0.98 1.26
C ILE A 498 13.85 0.22 2.39
N TYR A 499 13.28 -0.89 2.86
CA TYR A 499 14.00 -1.88 3.66
C TYR A 499 14.74 -2.80 2.71
N TRP A 500 16.07 -2.63 2.58
CA TRP A 500 16.86 -3.36 1.59
C TRP A 500 17.99 -4.20 2.16
N ASP A 501 18.78 -3.66 3.07
CA ASP A 501 19.91 -4.40 3.62
C ASP A 501 19.52 -5.32 4.81
N GLY A 502 20.43 -5.68 5.66
CA GLY A 502 20.18 -6.68 6.70
C GLY A 502 19.92 -6.08 8.08
N ASP A 503 19.83 -4.75 8.24
CA ASP A 503 19.49 -4.12 9.50
C ASP A 503 18.06 -3.57 9.52
N LEU A 504 17.61 -2.94 10.61
CA LEU A 504 16.24 -2.47 10.79
C LEU A 504 15.99 -1.05 10.27
N LEU A 505 17.01 -0.40 9.70
CA LEU A 505 16.92 0.95 9.17
C LEU A 505 16.55 0.93 7.69
N ARG A 506 16.00 2.03 7.21
CA ARG A 506 15.64 2.18 5.80
C ARG A 506 16.76 2.82 4.99
N GLU A 507 16.94 2.35 3.77
CA GLU A 507 17.78 2.98 2.77
C GLU A 507 17.00 4.04 2.00
N TYR A 508 17.71 5.10 1.58
CA TYR A 508 17.19 6.09 0.63
C TYR A 508 17.09 5.45 -0.76
N HIS A 509 15.87 5.43 -1.31
CA HIS A 509 15.58 4.85 -2.61
C HIS A 509 15.23 5.97 -3.58
N ASP A 510 16.20 6.42 -4.38
CA ASP A 510 16.02 7.50 -5.35
C ASP A 510 16.26 7.03 -6.77
N ARG A 511 15.28 7.27 -7.64
CA ARG A 511 15.28 6.75 -9.01
C ARG A 511 15.37 5.21 -8.98
N SER A 512 16.47 4.66 -9.48
CA SER A 512 16.80 3.23 -9.41
C SER A 512 18.10 2.97 -8.63
N HIS A 513 18.34 3.79 -7.62
CA HIS A 513 19.47 3.72 -6.71
C HIS A 513 18.98 3.45 -5.28
N ILE A 514 19.75 2.65 -4.56
CA ILE A 514 19.54 2.38 -3.13
C ILE A 514 20.81 2.77 -2.41
N ASP A 515 20.70 3.71 -1.48
CA ASP A 515 21.80 4.31 -0.75
C ASP A 515 21.58 4.18 0.76
N LYS A 516 22.59 3.72 1.50
CA LYS A 516 22.59 3.58 2.95
C LYS A 516 23.17 4.81 3.61
N TRP A 517 22.51 5.34 4.65
CA TRP A 517 23.08 6.40 5.48
C TRP A 517 24.21 5.87 6.35
N SER A 518 25.31 6.59 6.38
CA SER A 518 26.43 6.35 7.28
C SER A 518 26.39 7.38 8.42
N SER A 519 25.87 7.01 9.58
CA SER A 519 25.76 7.87 10.75
C SER A 519 27.12 8.35 11.32
N THR A 520 28.21 7.68 10.94
CA THR A 520 29.57 8.09 11.31
C THR A 520 30.19 9.01 10.27
N GLY A 521 29.96 8.72 8.99
CA GLY A 521 30.52 9.47 7.85
C GLY A 521 29.68 10.67 7.46
N HIS A 522 28.42 10.74 7.89
CA HIS A 522 27.42 11.69 7.45
C HIS A 522 27.33 11.77 5.92
N THR A 523 27.17 10.60 5.30
CA THR A 523 27.15 10.44 3.85
C THR A 523 26.25 9.27 3.45
N TRP A 524 25.68 9.31 2.25
CA TRP A 524 24.99 8.19 1.65
C TRP A 524 25.96 7.32 0.87
N ASP A 525 26.01 6.03 1.20
CA ASP A 525 26.85 5.04 0.55
C ASP A 525 26.03 4.17 -0.38
N ARG A 526 26.41 4.08 -1.66
CA ARG A 526 25.70 3.31 -2.68
C ARG A 526 25.68 1.83 -2.34
N THR A 527 24.50 1.28 -2.06
CA THR A 527 24.25 -0.14 -1.79
C THR A 527 23.94 -0.90 -3.08
N CYS A 528 23.06 -0.34 -3.92
CA CYS A 528 22.68 -0.98 -5.18
C CYS A 528 22.37 0.07 -6.27
N THR A 529 22.66 -0.31 -7.52
CA THR A 529 22.32 0.45 -8.73
C THR A 529 21.51 -0.46 -9.65
N LEU A 530 20.18 -0.45 -9.47
CA LEU A 530 19.25 -1.41 -10.08
C LEU A 530 19.27 -1.36 -11.61
N TYR A 531 19.41 -0.18 -12.23
CA TYR A 531 19.46 -0.05 -13.69
C TYR A 531 20.66 -0.73 -14.35
N SER A 532 21.65 -1.15 -13.58
CA SER A 532 22.81 -1.89 -14.07
C SER A 532 22.53 -3.38 -14.31
N PHE A 533 21.35 -3.85 -13.95
CA PHE A 533 20.98 -5.26 -14.01
C PHE A 533 19.81 -5.52 -14.94
N GLY A 534 19.70 -6.76 -15.43
CA GLY A 534 18.63 -7.21 -16.29
C GLY A 534 18.52 -6.39 -17.58
N TYR A 535 17.33 -5.89 -17.87
CA TYR A 535 17.07 -5.01 -19.01
C TYR A 535 17.08 -3.53 -18.62
N GLY A 536 17.59 -3.19 -17.43
CA GLY A 536 17.56 -1.86 -16.84
C GLY A 536 16.37 -1.67 -15.88
N ALA A 537 16.27 -0.47 -15.32
CA ALA A 537 15.21 -0.06 -14.41
C ALA A 537 14.79 1.37 -14.76
N SER A 538 13.69 1.50 -15.49
CA SER A 538 13.13 2.78 -15.90
C SER A 538 12.15 3.27 -14.85
N THR A 539 12.27 4.53 -14.47
CA THR A 539 11.37 5.19 -13.52
C THR A 539 10.10 5.70 -14.19
N ILE A 540 9.09 5.98 -13.42
CA ILE A 540 7.82 6.55 -13.85
C ILE A 540 7.59 7.95 -13.25
N ASN A 541 6.47 8.59 -13.59
CA ASN A 541 6.01 9.85 -13.02
C ASN A 541 6.99 11.03 -13.20
N SER A 542 7.67 11.09 -14.36
CA SER A 542 8.52 12.22 -14.78
C SER A 542 9.56 12.59 -13.70
N THR A 543 9.51 13.82 -13.17
CA THR A 543 10.46 14.34 -12.19
C THR A 543 10.32 13.75 -10.78
N LYS A 544 9.29 12.95 -10.53
CA LYS A 544 9.15 12.21 -9.25
C LYS A 544 10.04 10.97 -9.22
N TYR A 545 10.36 10.39 -10.41
CA TYR A 545 11.27 9.24 -10.55
C TYR A 545 10.89 8.02 -9.68
N ASN A 546 9.59 7.73 -9.57
CA ASN A 546 9.09 6.64 -8.76
C ASN A 546 9.46 5.27 -9.36
N PRO A 547 9.57 4.20 -8.55
CA PRO A 547 9.42 2.83 -9.02
C PRO A 547 7.98 2.60 -9.51
N ASN A 548 7.73 1.53 -10.27
CA ASN A 548 6.38 1.10 -10.61
C ASN A 548 5.64 0.60 -9.37
N LEU A 549 6.36 -0.09 -8.47
CA LEU A 549 5.86 -0.58 -7.18
C LEU A 549 7.05 -0.77 -6.23
N GLN A 550 6.81 -0.54 -4.94
CA GLN A 550 7.68 -0.98 -3.85
C GLN A 550 6.80 -1.69 -2.81
N CYS A 551 7.12 -2.94 -2.51
CA CYS A 551 6.32 -3.76 -1.62
C CYS A 551 7.13 -4.96 -1.14
N ASP A 552 6.91 -5.43 0.08
CA ASP A 552 7.37 -6.74 0.55
C ASP A 552 6.53 -7.84 -0.14
N LEU A 553 6.89 -8.19 -1.37
CA LEU A 553 6.19 -9.17 -2.21
C LEU A 553 6.50 -10.60 -1.80
N TYR A 554 7.77 -10.90 -1.50
CA TYR A 554 8.21 -12.24 -1.14
C TYR A 554 8.07 -12.52 0.36
N GLY A 555 8.16 -11.47 1.19
CA GLY A 555 7.73 -11.53 2.57
C GLY A 555 8.82 -11.84 3.60
N ASP A 556 10.10 -11.61 3.29
CA ASP A 556 11.17 -11.75 4.29
C ASP A 556 11.39 -10.45 5.10
N TRP A 557 10.38 -9.56 5.13
CA TRP A 557 10.30 -8.21 5.67
C TRP A 557 11.14 -7.15 4.93
N ARG A 558 11.94 -7.53 3.94
CA ARG A 558 12.58 -6.57 3.05
C ARG A 558 11.75 -6.39 1.79
N GLU A 559 11.77 -5.17 1.29
CA GLU A 559 10.88 -4.79 0.19
C GLU A 559 11.51 -5.09 -1.17
N GLU A 560 10.69 -5.50 -2.13
CA GLU A 560 11.06 -5.57 -3.54
C GLU A 560 10.81 -4.22 -4.20
N ALA A 561 11.73 -3.87 -5.14
CA ALA A 561 11.60 -2.72 -6.01
C ALA A 561 11.24 -3.17 -7.42
N VAL A 562 10.10 -2.71 -7.94
CA VAL A 562 9.61 -3.09 -9.27
C VAL A 562 9.77 -1.92 -10.23
N TYR A 563 10.44 -2.20 -11.36
CA TYR A 563 10.69 -1.22 -12.41
C TYR A 563 10.35 -1.79 -13.77
N TRP A 564 9.84 -0.95 -14.66
CA TRP A 564 9.68 -1.36 -16.04
C TRP A 564 10.98 -1.24 -16.84
N ALA A 565 11.07 -2.05 -17.87
CA ALA A 565 12.16 -2.03 -18.83
C ALA A 565 11.66 -2.42 -20.22
N GLN A 566 12.43 -2.05 -21.25
CA GLN A 566 12.18 -2.47 -22.61
C GLN A 566 13.39 -3.21 -23.17
N ASN A 567 13.14 -4.37 -23.79
CA ASN A 567 14.19 -5.12 -24.47
C ASN A 567 13.66 -5.73 -25.77
N ALA A 568 14.36 -5.51 -26.86
CA ALA A 568 14.04 -6.02 -28.21
C ALA A 568 12.55 -5.75 -28.61
N GLY A 569 12.02 -4.58 -28.25
CA GLY A 569 10.64 -4.18 -28.55
C GLY A 569 9.56 -4.75 -27.62
N ASN A 570 9.93 -5.55 -26.62
CA ASN A 570 9.02 -6.05 -25.60
C ASN A 570 9.13 -5.25 -24.31
N TYR A 571 8.04 -5.15 -23.57
CA TYR A 571 7.99 -4.51 -22.25
C TYR A 571 8.05 -5.57 -21.13
N TYR A 572 8.65 -5.19 -20.02
CA TYR A 572 8.81 -6.02 -18.83
C TYR A 572 8.59 -5.20 -17.58
N LEU A 573 8.04 -5.81 -16.54
CA LEU A 573 8.32 -5.41 -15.17
C LEU A 573 9.47 -6.27 -14.65
N THR A 574 10.39 -5.67 -13.93
CA THR A 574 11.50 -6.36 -13.28
C THR A 574 11.35 -6.18 -11.79
N VAL A 575 11.16 -7.27 -11.08
CA VAL A 575 11.11 -7.33 -9.61
C VAL A 575 12.54 -7.56 -9.13
N PHE A 576 13.10 -6.61 -8.40
CA PHE A 576 14.42 -6.72 -7.78
C PHE A 576 14.25 -7.01 -6.29
N THR A 577 14.99 -7.99 -5.78
CA THR A 577 15.04 -8.34 -4.36
C THR A 577 16.45 -8.18 -3.81
N THR A 578 16.57 -8.02 -2.50
CA THR A 578 17.88 -8.08 -1.85
C THR A 578 18.34 -9.52 -1.67
N THR A 579 19.64 -9.71 -1.58
CA THR A 579 20.25 -11.01 -1.23
C THR A 579 21.24 -10.90 -0.07
N THR A 580 21.12 -9.83 0.70
CA THR A 580 21.86 -9.63 1.93
C THR A 580 21.20 -10.42 3.06
N GLU A 581 21.95 -11.26 3.78
CA GLU A 581 21.39 -11.92 4.96
C GLU A 581 21.08 -10.91 6.05
N SER A 582 19.89 -11.01 6.62
CA SER A 582 19.52 -10.33 7.85
C SER A 582 19.57 -11.29 9.04
N LYS A 583 20.02 -10.78 10.17
CA LYS A 583 19.92 -11.45 11.47
C LYS A 583 18.61 -11.13 12.21
N TYR A 584 17.77 -10.29 11.63
CA TYR A 584 16.50 -9.89 12.19
C TYR A 584 15.35 -10.69 11.55
N LYS A 585 14.24 -10.78 12.29
CA LYS A 585 13.05 -11.49 11.91
C LYS A 585 11.84 -10.65 12.29
N LEU A 586 11.20 -10.05 11.30
CA LEU A 586 9.95 -9.31 11.45
C LEU A 586 8.81 -10.12 10.80
N PRO A 587 7.56 -9.90 11.22
CA PRO A 587 6.41 -10.35 10.45
C PRO A 587 6.46 -9.82 9.02
N TRP A 588 5.81 -10.51 8.11
CA TRP A 588 5.58 -10.01 6.76
C TRP A 588 5.02 -8.59 6.83
N LEU A 589 5.62 -7.62 6.15
CA LEU A 589 5.22 -6.22 6.32
C LEU A 589 3.75 -6.00 5.97
N ARG A 590 3.16 -6.81 5.09
CA ARG A 590 1.73 -6.75 4.78
C ARG A 590 0.81 -7.35 5.86
N ASP A 591 1.36 -7.98 6.90
CA ASP A 591 0.59 -8.29 8.11
C ASP A 591 0.43 -7.02 9.02
N ASP A 592 1.12 -5.91 8.73
CA ASP A 592 0.86 -4.59 9.30
C ASP A 592 -0.24 -3.88 8.51
N HIS A 593 -1.27 -3.43 9.22
CA HIS A 593 -2.46 -2.86 8.63
C HIS A 593 -2.18 -1.57 7.82
N THR A 594 -1.41 -0.65 8.40
CA THR A 594 -1.08 0.65 7.76
C THR A 594 -0.26 0.44 6.49
N TYR A 595 0.71 -0.45 6.54
CA TYR A 595 1.54 -0.82 5.40
C TYR A 595 0.71 -1.47 4.28
N ASP A 596 -0.16 -2.43 4.61
CA ASP A 596 -0.98 -3.15 3.64
C ASP A 596 -1.95 -2.22 2.90
N LEU A 597 -2.60 -1.31 3.63
CA LEU A 597 -3.48 -0.30 3.03
C LEU A 597 -2.73 0.62 2.06
N ALA A 598 -1.47 0.98 2.36
CA ALA A 598 -0.68 1.84 1.49
C ALA A 598 -0.37 1.19 0.13
N ILE A 599 -0.25 -0.14 0.06
CA ILE A 599 -0.04 -0.85 -1.21
C ILE A 599 -1.26 -0.75 -2.13
N ALA A 600 -2.47 -0.74 -1.59
CA ALA A 600 -3.72 -0.68 -2.36
C ALA A 600 -3.87 0.60 -3.20
N TRP A 601 -3.27 1.73 -2.78
CA TRP A 601 -3.33 3.02 -3.49
C TRP A 601 -1.99 3.43 -4.15
N GLN A 602 -0.94 2.63 -4.06
CA GLN A 602 0.40 2.99 -4.57
C GLN A 602 0.42 3.26 -6.08
N ASN A 603 -0.63 2.91 -6.80
CA ASN A 603 -0.81 3.23 -8.22
C ASN A 603 -1.19 4.70 -8.51
N CYS A 604 -1.17 5.62 -7.55
CA CYS A 604 -1.39 7.04 -7.81
C CYS A 604 -0.09 7.71 -8.27
N GLY A 605 -0.18 8.72 -9.16
CA GLY A 605 0.99 9.33 -9.82
C GLY A 605 1.91 10.18 -8.91
N TYR A 606 1.52 10.39 -7.66
CA TYR A 606 2.30 11.03 -6.60
C TYR A 606 2.41 10.09 -5.40
N ASN A 607 2.59 8.81 -5.69
CA ASN A 607 2.73 7.79 -4.68
C ASN A 607 3.94 8.05 -3.77
N GLN A 608 3.84 7.55 -2.55
CA GLN A 608 4.85 7.63 -1.51
C GLN A 608 5.19 6.21 -1.04
N PRO A 609 6.34 5.98 -0.37
CA PRO A 609 6.67 4.67 0.15
C PRO A 609 5.63 4.24 1.20
N PRO A 610 5.31 2.95 1.29
CA PRO A 610 4.51 2.43 2.38
C PRO A 610 5.29 2.54 3.70
N HIS A 611 4.59 2.84 4.79
CA HIS A 611 5.15 2.89 6.14
C HIS A 611 4.42 1.93 7.06
N LEU A 612 5.14 1.45 8.08
CA LEU A 612 4.58 0.63 9.15
C LEU A 612 3.85 1.49 10.19
N GLY A 613 2.81 0.95 10.78
CA GLY A 613 2.14 1.53 11.94
C GLY A 613 2.91 1.31 13.25
N TYR A 614 4.13 0.78 13.19
CA TYR A 614 5.02 0.56 14.32
C TYR A 614 6.49 0.73 13.91
N SER A 615 7.36 1.06 14.86
CA SER A 615 8.81 1.09 14.63
C SER A 615 9.43 -0.31 14.74
N PRO A 616 10.15 -0.82 13.71
CA PRO A 616 10.91 -2.07 13.80
C PRO A 616 11.95 -2.09 14.93
N MET A 617 12.55 -0.95 15.24
CA MET A 617 13.50 -0.83 16.34
C MET A 617 12.80 -1.05 17.69
N GLU A 618 11.63 -0.43 17.92
CA GLU A 618 10.83 -0.64 19.13
C GLU A 618 10.30 -2.07 19.23
N TYR A 619 9.86 -2.66 18.12
CA TYR A 619 9.47 -4.07 18.08
C TYR A 619 10.58 -4.97 18.63
N TYR A 620 11.84 -4.74 18.21
CA TYR A 620 12.98 -5.53 18.69
C TYR A 620 13.41 -5.18 20.13
N ARG A 621 13.26 -3.96 20.58
CA ARG A 621 13.50 -3.59 21.98
C ARG A 621 12.58 -4.36 22.94
N HIS A 622 11.37 -4.68 22.51
CA HIS A 622 10.34 -5.32 23.32
C HIS A 622 10.03 -6.77 22.89
N ILE A 623 10.85 -7.38 22.03
CA ILE A 623 10.59 -8.72 21.47
C ILE A 623 10.44 -9.82 22.53
N ASP A 624 11.16 -9.72 23.67
CA ASP A 624 11.05 -10.67 24.78
C ASP A 624 9.70 -10.56 25.50
N GLU A 625 9.16 -9.35 25.61
CA GLU A 625 7.84 -9.09 26.20
C GLU A 625 6.75 -9.60 25.27
N LEU A 626 6.86 -9.36 23.97
CA LEU A 626 6.00 -9.91 22.92
C LEU A 626 5.98 -11.44 22.95
N ALA A 627 7.14 -12.07 23.06
CA ALA A 627 7.27 -13.52 23.13
C ALA A 627 6.60 -14.15 24.37
N MET A 628 6.72 -13.51 25.54
CA MET A 628 6.07 -13.99 26.76
C MET A 628 4.54 -13.99 26.66
N CYS A 629 3.98 -13.07 25.91
CA CYS A 629 2.53 -12.93 25.75
C CYS A 629 1.94 -14.03 24.86
N ILE A 630 2.61 -14.39 23.80
CA ILE A 630 2.20 -15.47 22.90
C ILE A 630 2.23 -16.83 23.62
N HIS A 631 3.13 -17.04 24.58
CA HIS A 631 3.21 -18.27 25.36
C HIS A 631 1.99 -18.46 26.31
N THR A 632 1.45 -17.37 26.84
CA THR A 632 0.31 -17.40 27.77
C THR A 632 -1.00 -17.78 27.08
N ILE A 633 -1.15 -17.47 25.78
CA ILE A 633 -2.37 -17.77 25.00
C ILE A 633 -2.51 -19.27 24.68
N LYS A 634 -1.41 -20.01 24.54
CA LYS A 634 -1.43 -21.45 24.21
C LYS A 634 -1.65 -22.37 25.42
N GLY A 635 -1.57 -21.87 26.64
CA GLY A 635 -1.64 -22.67 27.88
C GLY A 635 -3.02 -22.80 28.52
N GLU A 636 -4.00 -22.00 28.14
CA GLU A 636 -5.35 -22.06 28.69
C GLU A 636 -6.36 -22.30 27.56
N GLY A 637 -6.87 -23.55 27.51
CA GLY A 637 -7.95 -23.91 26.58
C GLY A 637 -9.15 -23.00 26.79
N PHE A 638 -9.62 -22.36 25.71
CA PHE A 638 -10.88 -21.64 25.69
C PHE A 638 -12.01 -22.61 26.05
N THR A 639 -12.61 -22.43 27.20
CA THR A 639 -13.95 -22.98 27.49
C THR A 639 -14.95 -21.89 27.12
N ASP A 640 -15.73 -22.13 26.09
CA ASP A 640 -16.93 -21.35 25.75
C ASP A 640 -17.91 -21.42 26.93
N GLU A 641 -18.00 -20.39 27.74
CA GLU A 641 -19.14 -20.13 28.60
C GLU A 641 -19.71 -18.73 28.31
N PRO A 642 -20.91 -18.63 27.72
CA PRO A 642 -21.63 -17.38 27.67
C PRO A 642 -22.41 -17.19 28.96
N ASN A 643 -21.92 -16.40 29.88
CA ASN A 643 -22.69 -15.67 30.90
C ASN A 643 -21.85 -15.34 32.13
N GLY A 644 -21.48 -14.11 32.27
CA GLY A 644 -20.91 -13.56 33.50
C GLY A 644 -21.15 -12.06 33.55
N LYS A 645 -22.08 -11.68 34.41
CA LYS A 645 -22.41 -10.28 34.71
C LYS A 645 -21.15 -9.48 35.05
N ALA A 646 -21.07 -8.27 34.50
CA ALA A 646 -20.08 -7.27 34.83
C ALA A 646 -20.08 -7.00 36.35
N ASP A 647 -19.00 -7.31 37.05
CA ASP A 647 -18.66 -6.74 38.33
C ASP A 647 -17.57 -5.65 38.16
N HIS A 648 -17.90 -4.49 38.65
CA HIS A 648 -17.02 -3.36 38.71
C HIS A 648 -15.82 -3.62 39.59
N ALA A 649 -14.62 -3.70 39.04
CA ALA A 649 -13.35 -3.15 39.52
C ALA A 649 -12.14 -3.75 38.78
N GLY A 650 -11.53 -2.97 37.96
CA GLY A 650 -10.24 -3.25 37.32
C GLY A 650 -10.32 -3.10 35.80
N ASN A 651 -9.77 -2.01 35.30
CA ASN A 651 -9.65 -1.75 33.86
C ASN A 651 -9.03 -2.98 33.16
N ARG A 652 -9.84 -3.73 32.44
CA ARG A 652 -9.40 -4.66 31.41
C ARG A 652 -9.66 -3.95 30.09
N GLY A 653 -8.62 -3.50 29.42
CA GLY A 653 -8.68 -2.97 28.06
C GLY A 653 -7.73 -3.76 27.19
N ILE A 654 -8.08 -3.95 25.92
CA ILE A 654 -7.18 -4.43 24.90
C ILE A 654 -6.67 -3.19 24.17
N TYR A 655 -5.38 -3.11 23.96
CA TYR A 655 -4.70 -1.98 23.34
C TYR A 655 -3.82 -2.50 22.20
N ASP A 656 -3.65 -1.75 21.13
CA ASP A 656 -2.63 -2.05 20.13
C ASP A 656 -1.20 -1.81 20.66
N LEU A 657 -0.19 -2.03 19.83
CA LEU A 657 1.21 -1.83 20.22
C LEU A 657 1.54 -0.36 20.56
N GLN A 658 0.73 0.58 20.08
CA GLN A 658 0.83 2.00 20.36
C GLN A 658 0.08 2.41 21.66
N GLY A 659 -0.52 1.45 22.36
CA GLY A 659 -1.23 1.69 23.62
C GLY A 659 -2.65 2.19 23.47
N ARG A 660 -3.25 2.14 22.28
CA ARG A 660 -4.62 2.58 21.99
C ARG A 660 -5.63 1.48 22.33
N PRO A 661 -6.78 1.81 22.91
CA PRO A 661 -7.81 0.81 23.18
C PRO A 661 -8.42 0.31 21.86
N VAL A 662 -8.56 -1.01 21.74
CA VAL A 662 -9.19 -1.66 20.58
C VAL A 662 -10.45 -2.40 20.98
N GLY A 663 -11.40 -2.44 20.07
CA GLY A 663 -12.67 -3.13 20.26
C GLY A 663 -12.53 -4.66 20.44
N ASN A 664 -13.60 -5.32 20.81
CA ASN A 664 -13.64 -6.78 20.96
C ASN A 664 -14.68 -7.38 20.01
N PRO A 665 -14.30 -8.30 19.10
CA PRO A 665 -12.97 -8.86 18.90
C PRO A 665 -12.05 -7.90 18.13
N PRO A 666 -10.77 -7.80 18.52
CA PRO A 666 -9.80 -7.04 17.75
C PRO A 666 -9.52 -7.73 16.41
N ARG A 667 -9.05 -6.96 15.42
CA ARG A 667 -8.58 -7.50 14.13
C ARG A 667 -7.40 -8.46 14.36
N PRO A 668 -7.08 -9.34 13.40
CA PRO A 668 -5.82 -10.06 13.45
C PRO A 668 -4.65 -9.06 13.58
N GLY A 669 -3.86 -9.20 14.64
CA GLY A 669 -2.79 -8.27 14.95
C GLY A 669 -2.20 -8.49 16.34
N ILE A 670 -1.18 -7.68 16.68
CA ILE A 670 -0.52 -7.72 17.98
C ILE A 670 -1.08 -6.60 18.86
N TYR A 671 -1.56 -6.93 20.06
CA TYR A 671 -2.24 -6.01 20.98
C TYR A 671 -1.71 -6.12 22.40
N ILE A 672 -1.92 -5.07 23.18
CA ILE A 672 -1.59 -5.01 24.60
C ILE A 672 -2.88 -5.13 25.42
N GLU A 673 -3.03 -6.14 26.26
CA GLU A 673 -4.13 -6.22 27.22
C GLU A 673 -3.67 -5.71 28.59
N GLN A 674 -4.38 -4.75 29.17
CA GLN A 674 -4.13 -4.28 30.51
C GLN A 674 -4.96 -5.11 31.51
N GLN A 675 -4.30 -5.89 32.36
CA GLN A 675 -4.94 -6.63 33.46
C GLN A 675 -4.30 -6.26 34.78
N SER A 676 -5.10 -5.79 35.75
CA SER A 676 -4.68 -5.55 37.15
C SER A 676 -3.31 -4.85 37.32
N GLY A 677 -3.06 -3.81 36.51
CA GLY A 677 -1.84 -3.02 36.60
C GLY A 677 -0.63 -3.62 35.88
N ARG A 678 -0.83 -4.67 35.08
CA ARG A 678 0.18 -5.23 34.17
C ARG A 678 -0.28 -5.09 32.73
N LYS A 679 0.64 -4.72 31.85
CA LYS A 679 0.43 -4.75 30.40
C LYS A 679 0.81 -6.14 29.89
N ILE A 680 -0.08 -6.80 29.16
CA ILE A 680 0.13 -8.11 28.56
C ILE A 680 -0.09 -7.94 27.06
N ILE A 681 0.90 -8.28 26.25
CA ILE A 681 0.79 -8.19 24.80
C ILE A 681 0.14 -9.48 24.29
N LYS A 682 -0.86 -9.38 23.40
CA LYS A 682 -1.58 -10.50 22.81
C LYS A 682 -1.65 -10.35 21.30
N MET A 683 -1.71 -11.49 20.60
CA MET A 683 -2.13 -11.54 19.19
C MET A 683 -3.58 -12.04 19.11
N TYR A 684 -4.36 -11.40 18.28
CA TYR A 684 -5.73 -11.77 17.98
C TYR A 684 -5.87 -12.08 16.50
#